data_7dc12bffe3cdf6ecd428dfdc04de7eb2
#
_entry.id   7dc12bffe3cdf6ecd428dfdc04de7eb2
#
_cell.length_a   1.000
_cell.length_b   1.000
_cell.length_c   1.000
_cell.angle_alpha   90.00
_cell.angle_beta   90.00
_cell.angle_gamma   90.00
#
_symmetry.space_group_name_H-M   'P 1'
#
loop_
_entity.id
_entity.type
_entity.pdbx_description
1 polymer ?
#
loop_
_entity_poly.entity_id
_entity_poly.type
_entity_poly.pdbx_seq_one_letter_code
_entity_poly.pdbx_strand_id
1 'polypeptide(L)'
;LAISTFMHTSLLLAAQDDLRAATLEEVVVTADFRDQTNQGTAASITVLGEEKIANRAAQHFEALIPAIPNFSFAGGTNRARFFQIRGIGERSQFIQPLSTSVGVMIDNVDFSGAASIASLFDVQQVEVLRGPQGTRYGANALAGLLNIKTNEPANVFETALSGEFGQYGHQSVGLTTTGPISDTVAFRLALQQHKSDGFYTNAHLGTDNTNERNESIIRGKLRIQPSSSWQIDTSLSRVNIDNGYDAFTLDNTRTTLSDQPGRDLQDSTAFSLDSRWLLEHVEIQLIAALGRSDTEYSYDEDWTFTGFHPFGYTSFDQYTRNRDTNSLELRVISQAPAMLLGIETNWVLGLYTLTTDVDLQRNYTFQANDFFSSNDASNSALFFQFDSQLSDFLELSTGLRVERRSADYNDSENLSFSPTENMWGGRLALKYMFERNTMGYISLSRGYKAGGFNTDGSLDADLREFDSEYLWEIEAGVKTSLMDDTLQIRAAVFMDDRRDQQVKSSLVRMRANGSTEFIDYYGNAAEGTNQGLELETNWQATDSVNLFANLGILDATFDRYINENGENLNNRDQAHAPSYTYNLGFNTGWKNWHTSLSFEGRDDFFFSDRHSEKSDKMDLINASIAYKQEQWQIRLWGRNLTNKNYTIRGFGSFGNDPRDGYTTRPFVQFGEPRMIGITGDYQL
;
A
#
# COMPACT_ATOMS: atom_id res chain seq x y z
N LEU A 1 -34.27 -23.11 -4.87
CA LEU A 1 -33.50 -24.19 -5.43
C LEU A 1 -32.94 -23.78 -6.80
N ALA A 2 -31.87 -23.05 -6.83
CA ALA A 2 -30.99 -22.93 -7.99
C ALA A 2 -29.61 -22.60 -7.45
N ILE A 3 -28.79 -23.63 -7.21
CA ILE A 3 -27.39 -23.55 -6.95
C ILE A 3 -26.74 -23.16 -8.29
N SER A 4 -26.31 -21.90 -8.39
CA SER A 4 -25.47 -21.43 -9.48
C SER A 4 -24.05 -21.94 -9.24
N THR A 5 -23.73 -23.06 -9.88
CA THR A 5 -22.40 -23.60 -9.99
C THR A 5 -21.60 -22.67 -10.91
N PHE A 6 -20.80 -21.76 -10.39
CA PHE A 6 -19.77 -21.09 -11.16
C PHE A 6 -18.63 -22.08 -11.39
N MET A 7 -18.71 -22.82 -12.51
CA MET A 7 -17.56 -23.51 -13.08
C MET A 7 -16.68 -22.44 -13.74
N HIS A 8 -15.50 -22.25 -13.20
CA HIS A 8 -14.40 -21.66 -13.95
C HIS A 8 -13.97 -22.69 -14.99
N THR A 9 -14.45 -22.55 -16.20
CA THR A 9 -13.97 -23.29 -17.36
C THR A 9 -12.68 -22.64 -17.83
N SER A 10 -11.54 -23.24 -17.49
CA SER A 10 -10.29 -23.07 -18.22
C SER A 10 -10.54 -23.33 -19.72
N LEU A 11 -10.04 -22.40 -20.54
CA LEU A 11 -10.14 -22.32 -21.98
C LEU A 11 -9.71 -23.59 -22.70
N LEU A 12 -10.70 -24.39 -23.08
CA LEU A 12 -10.66 -25.21 -24.27
C LEU A 12 -11.76 -24.66 -25.20
N LEU A 13 -11.40 -23.79 -26.12
CA LEU A 13 -12.28 -23.39 -27.21
C LEU A 13 -11.57 -23.50 -28.55
N ALA A 14 -11.84 -24.65 -29.15
CA ALA A 14 -11.76 -24.79 -30.59
C ALA A 14 -12.76 -23.83 -31.25
N ALA A 15 -12.30 -23.16 -32.29
CA ALA A 15 -13.00 -22.19 -33.12
C ALA A 15 -14.47 -22.47 -33.36
N GLN A 16 -15.33 -21.50 -33.02
CA GLN A 16 -16.53 -21.16 -33.76
C GLN A 16 -16.63 -19.63 -33.78
N ASP A 17 -16.58 -19.07 -34.97
CA ASP A 17 -16.85 -17.66 -35.28
C ASP A 17 -18.25 -17.27 -34.77
N ASP A 18 -18.27 -16.51 -33.67
CA ASP A 18 -19.37 -15.60 -33.36
C ASP A 18 -18.72 -14.24 -32.99
N LEU A 19 -18.91 -13.26 -33.86
CA LEU A 19 -18.50 -11.86 -33.71
C LEU A 19 -19.26 -11.22 -32.52
N ARG A 20 -18.82 -11.49 -31.30
CA ARG A 20 -19.13 -10.69 -30.12
C ARG A 20 -17.86 -10.03 -29.69
N ALA A 21 -17.85 -8.69 -29.68
CA ALA A 21 -16.82 -7.92 -29.04
C ALA A 21 -16.54 -8.48 -27.64
N ALA A 22 -15.29 -8.74 -27.31
CA ALA A 22 -14.90 -9.27 -26.00
C ALA A 22 -15.38 -8.28 -24.93
N THR A 23 -16.35 -8.66 -24.12
CA THR A 23 -16.82 -7.87 -22.98
C THR A 23 -15.71 -7.83 -21.93
N LEU A 24 -15.54 -6.66 -21.27
CA LEU A 24 -14.61 -6.53 -20.15
C LEU A 24 -15.07 -7.40 -18.98
N GLU A 25 -14.17 -8.18 -18.40
CA GLU A 25 -14.48 -8.99 -17.23
C GLU A 25 -14.90 -8.11 -16.05
N GLU A 26 -15.96 -8.53 -15.36
CA GLU A 26 -16.41 -7.86 -14.15
C GLU A 26 -15.53 -8.28 -12.98
N VAL A 27 -14.82 -7.30 -12.38
CA VAL A 27 -13.88 -7.56 -11.29
C VAL A 27 -14.62 -7.54 -9.97
N VAL A 28 -14.54 -8.64 -9.21
CA VAL A 28 -15.08 -8.74 -7.86
C VAL A 28 -14.11 -8.09 -6.88
N VAL A 29 -14.64 -7.25 -6.02
CA VAL A 29 -13.89 -6.59 -4.93
C VAL A 29 -14.40 -7.06 -3.58
N THR A 30 -13.48 -7.17 -2.64
CA THR A 30 -13.77 -7.49 -1.24
C THR A 30 -13.84 -6.22 -0.37
N ALA A 31 -14.02 -5.06 -1.03
CA ALA A 31 -14.05 -3.74 -0.41
C ALA A 31 -15.16 -3.57 0.61
N ASP A 32 -16.19 -4.38 0.52
CA ASP A 32 -17.29 -4.46 1.47
C ASP A 32 -17.25 -5.79 2.22
N PHE A 33 -18.09 -5.95 3.24
CA PHE A 33 -18.22 -7.22 3.98
C PHE A 33 -18.82 -8.36 3.15
N ARG A 34 -19.30 -8.06 1.95
CA ARG A 34 -19.82 -8.99 0.96
C ARG A 34 -19.03 -8.84 -0.33
N ASP A 35 -18.79 -9.95 -1.01
CA ASP A 35 -18.22 -9.90 -2.34
C ASP A 35 -19.18 -9.15 -3.27
N GLN A 36 -18.74 -8.04 -3.82
CA GLN A 36 -19.49 -7.21 -4.77
C GLN A 36 -18.61 -6.92 -5.99
N THR A 37 -19.28 -6.61 -7.09
CA THR A 37 -18.55 -6.13 -8.26
C THR A 37 -18.06 -4.70 -8.04
N ASN A 38 -16.94 -4.34 -8.65
CA ASN A 38 -16.45 -2.97 -8.57
C ASN A 38 -17.49 -1.96 -9.09
N GLN A 39 -18.26 -2.34 -10.12
CA GLN A 39 -19.34 -1.49 -10.64
C GLN A 39 -20.50 -1.31 -9.64
N GLY A 40 -20.78 -2.31 -8.79
CA GLY A 40 -21.85 -2.27 -7.79
C GLY A 40 -21.48 -1.60 -6.48
N THR A 41 -20.20 -1.32 -6.22
CA THR A 41 -19.72 -0.77 -4.95
C THR A 41 -19.71 0.75 -4.96
N ALA A 42 -20.39 1.38 -3.99
CA ALA A 42 -20.49 2.84 -3.86
C ALA A 42 -19.23 3.45 -3.20
N ALA A 43 -18.06 3.25 -3.76
CA ALA A 43 -16.78 3.77 -3.27
C ALA A 43 -15.77 3.91 -4.42
N SER A 44 -14.78 4.78 -4.27
CA SER A 44 -13.66 4.91 -5.21
C SER A 44 -12.64 3.79 -4.97
N ILE A 45 -12.53 2.84 -5.93
CA ILE A 45 -11.70 1.63 -5.82
C ILE A 45 -10.98 1.37 -7.13
N THR A 46 -9.66 1.17 -7.04
CA THR A 46 -8.85 0.62 -8.14
C THR A 46 -8.57 -0.85 -7.89
N VAL A 47 -8.74 -1.68 -8.91
CA VAL A 47 -8.35 -3.09 -8.88
C VAL A 47 -7.34 -3.37 -9.98
N LEU A 48 -6.22 -3.97 -9.61
CA LEU A 48 -5.11 -4.33 -10.49
C LEU A 48 -4.95 -5.85 -10.44
N GLY A 49 -5.36 -6.54 -11.51
CA GLY A 49 -5.25 -7.99 -11.63
C GLY A 49 -3.90 -8.44 -12.20
N GLU A 50 -3.74 -9.76 -12.30
CA GLU A 50 -2.52 -10.45 -12.73
C GLU A 50 -1.93 -9.92 -14.04
N GLU A 51 -2.78 -9.66 -15.05
CA GLU A 51 -2.34 -9.16 -16.35
C GLU A 51 -1.65 -7.79 -16.25
N LYS A 52 -2.20 -6.86 -15.45
CA LYS A 52 -1.61 -5.55 -15.23
C LYS A 52 -0.27 -5.65 -14.48
N ILE A 53 -0.19 -6.54 -13.49
CA ILE A 53 1.04 -6.84 -12.75
C ILE A 53 2.11 -7.38 -13.70
N ALA A 54 1.76 -8.36 -14.51
CA ALA A 54 2.66 -9.00 -15.46
C ALA A 54 3.13 -8.05 -16.58
N ASN A 55 2.21 -7.23 -17.16
CA ASN A 55 2.55 -6.27 -18.22
C ASN A 55 3.57 -5.21 -17.78
N ARG A 56 3.64 -4.92 -16.47
CA ARG A 56 4.60 -3.99 -15.88
C ARG A 56 5.87 -4.69 -15.37
N ALA A 57 5.95 -6.01 -15.40
CA ALA A 57 6.98 -6.81 -14.75
C ALA A 57 7.19 -6.34 -13.29
N ALA A 58 6.09 -6.13 -12.57
CA ALA A 58 6.08 -5.53 -11.26
C ALA A 58 6.43 -6.58 -10.19
N GLN A 59 7.57 -6.42 -9.51
CA GLN A 59 8.01 -7.30 -8.42
C GLN A 59 7.44 -6.87 -7.06
N HIS A 60 7.20 -5.57 -6.88
CA HIS A 60 6.67 -4.98 -5.65
C HIS A 60 5.58 -3.96 -5.99
N PHE A 61 4.67 -3.74 -5.05
CA PHE A 61 3.52 -2.82 -5.24
C PHE A 61 3.93 -1.40 -5.67
N GLU A 62 5.11 -0.92 -5.27
CA GLU A 62 5.63 0.39 -5.70
C GLU A 62 5.60 0.59 -7.22
N ALA A 63 5.79 -0.47 -8.00
CA ALA A 63 5.75 -0.41 -9.46
C ALA A 63 4.34 -0.23 -10.04
N LEU A 64 3.28 -0.46 -9.25
CA LEU A 64 1.88 -0.28 -9.65
C LEU A 64 1.33 1.10 -9.29
N ILE A 65 1.98 1.83 -8.39
CA ILE A 65 1.50 3.11 -7.84
C ILE A 65 1.14 4.12 -8.93
N PRO A 66 1.94 4.33 -10.00
CA PRO A 66 1.59 5.29 -11.05
C PRO A 66 0.31 4.95 -11.83
N ALA A 67 -0.19 3.72 -11.73
CA ALA A 67 -1.46 3.32 -12.35
C ALA A 67 -2.71 3.71 -11.55
N ILE A 68 -2.54 4.24 -10.33
CA ILE A 68 -3.62 4.51 -9.38
C ILE A 68 -3.79 6.02 -9.21
N PRO A 69 -4.97 6.59 -9.47
CA PRO A 69 -5.24 8.02 -9.25
C PRO A 69 -5.01 8.45 -7.80
N ASN A 70 -4.37 9.61 -7.60
CA ASN A 70 -4.12 10.25 -6.30
C ASN A 70 -3.43 9.32 -5.27
N PHE A 71 -2.57 8.43 -5.76
CA PHE A 71 -1.78 7.53 -4.93
C PHE A 71 -0.28 7.82 -5.10
N SER A 72 0.45 7.88 -4.00
CA SER A 72 1.90 8.11 -3.98
C SER A 72 2.57 7.33 -2.84
N PHE A 73 3.89 7.41 -2.76
CA PHE A 73 4.66 6.85 -1.66
C PHE A 73 5.80 7.78 -1.27
N ALA A 74 6.26 7.67 -0.04
CA ALA A 74 7.46 8.34 0.43
C ALA A 74 8.67 7.39 0.28
N GLY A 75 9.69 7.84 -0.45
CA GLY A 75 11.00 7.19 -0.48
C GLY A 75 11.72 7.30 0.87
N GLY A 76 12.94 6.77 0.95
CA GLY A 76 13.77 6.77 2.16
C GLY A 76 14.03 5.37 2.70
N THR A 77 13.63 4.36 1.94
CA THR A 77 13.94 2.93 2.11
C THR A 77 14.29 2.34 0.76
N ASN A 78 14.73 1.09 0.72
CA ASN A 78 14.97 0.39 -0.54
C ASN A 78 13.65 0.01 -1.24
N ARG A 79 12.64 -0.46 -0.47
CA ARG A 79 11.27 -0.69 -0.91
C ARG A 79 10.32 0.32 -0.29
N ALA A 80 9.28 0.73 -1.02
CA ALA A 80 8.24 1.59 -0.48
C ALA A 80 7.54 0.93 0.71
N ARG A 81 7.54 1.59 1.86
CA ARG A 81 6.95 1.10 3.12
C ARG A 81 5.72 1.89 3.53
N PHE A 82 5.69 3.19 3.25
CA PHE A 82 4.59 4.09 3.58
C PHE A 82 3.98 4.68 2.32
N PHE A 83 2.67 4.62 2.25
CA PHE A 83 1.87 5.07 1.12
C PHE A 83 1.03 6.30 1.50
N GLN A 84 0.69 7.10 0.48
CA GLN A 84 -0.24 8.21 0.62
C GLN A 84 -1.39 8.03 -0.36
N ILE A 85 -2.62 8.19 0.14
CA ILE A 85 -3.84 8.24 -0.65
C ILE A 85 -4.41 9.64 -0.50
N ARG A 86 -4.69 10.33 -1.62
CA ARG A 86 -5.22 11.71 -1.63
C ARG A 86 -4.34 12.67 -0.82
N GLY A 87 -3.02 12.45 -0.81
CA GLY A 87 -2.05 13.25 -0.05
C GLY A 87 -1.96 12.91 1.45
N ILE A 88 -2.72 11.91 1.93
CA ILE A 88 -2.76 11.52 3.34
C ILE A 88 -1.96 10.24 3.55
N GLY A 89 -0.97 10.25 4.45
CA GLY A 89 -0.14 9.11 4.79
C GLY A 89 1.18 9.49 5.46
N GLU A 90 1.86 8.51 6.03
CA GLU A 90 3.14 8.66 6.72
C GLU A 90 4.28 8.83 5.71
N ARG A 91 5.39 9.47 6.16
CA ARG A 91 6.51 9.84 5.28
C ARG A 91 7.89 9.55 5.87
N SER A 92 7.96 9.08 7.10
CA SER A 92 9.25 8.92 7.79
C SER A 92 9.48 7.50 8.27
N GLN A 93 10.72 7.03 8.09
CA GLN A 93 11.22 5.76 8.60
C GLN A 93 11.77 5.88 10.03
N PHE A 94 12.14 7.09 10.43
CA PHE A 94 12.79 7.36 11.73
C PHE A 94 11.82 7.21 12.89
N ILE A 95 10.58 7.70 12.69
CA ILE A 95 9.49 7.57 13.66
C ILE A 95 8.43 6.72 12.98
N GLN A 96 8.21 5.54 13.50
CA GLN A 96 7.13 4.68 13.03
C GLN A 96 5.88 5.01 13.86
N PRO A 97 4.82 5.55 13.24
CA PRO A 97 3.55 5.73 13.91
C PRO A 97 2.98 4.35 14.28
N LEU A 98 2.33 4.26 15.42
CA LEU A 98 1.71 3.01 15.90
C LEU A 98 0.43 2.66 15.13
N SER A 99 -0.27 3.67 14.61
CA SER A 99 -1.35 3.54 13.64
C SER A 99 -0.95 4.24 12.34
N THR A 100 -1.30 3.64 11.20
CA THR A 100 -1.02 4.21 9.89
C THR A 100 -2.27 4.82 9.28
N SER A 101 -2.10 5.85 8.45
CA SER A 101 -3.21 6.47 7.73
C SER A 101 -3.70 5.61 6.56
N VAL A 102 -2.78 4.84 5.94
CA VAL A 102 -3.09 3.86 4.89
C VAL A 102 -2.82 2.47 5.42
N GLY A 103 -3.88 1.66 5.47
CA GLY A 103 -3.79 0.26 5.88
C GLY A 103 -3.18 -0.61 4.78
N VAL A 104 -2.51 -1.68 5.16
CA VAL A 104 -1.98 -2.69 4.25
C VAL A 104 -2.36 -4.08 4.75
N MET A 105 -3.19 -4.77 3.97
CA MET A 105 -3.62 -6.13 4.26
C MET A 105 -3.07 -7.09 3.19
N ILE A 106 -2.56 -8.22 3.61
CA ILE A 106 -2.14 -9.32 2.72
C ILE A 106 -2.78 -10.60 3.25
N ASP A 107 -3.69 -11.20 2.47
CA ASP A 107 -4.43 -12.42 2.86
C ASP A 107 -5.00 -12.36 4.30
N ASN A 108 -5.69 -11.27 4.66
CA ASN A 108 -6.28 -10.98 5.98
C ASN A 108 -5.29 -10.66 7.12
N VAL A 109 -3.98 -10.60 6.88
CA VAL A 109 -2.99 -10.20 7.89
C VAL A 109 -2.68 -8.71 7.78
N ASP A 110 -2.66 -7.98 8.89
CA ASP A 110 -2.34 -6.55 8.96
C ASP A 110 -0.83 -6.30 8.95
N PHE A 111 -0.32 -5.76 7.83
CA PHE A 111 1.05 -5.30 7.64
C PHE A 111 1.16 -3.77 7.57
N SER A 112 0.19 -3.06 8.09
CA SER A 112 0.23 -1.60 8.15
C SER A 112 1.49 -1.11 8.88
N GLY A 113 2.26 -0.21 8.23
CA GLY A 113 3.56 0.24 8.72
C GLY A 113 4.75 -0.72 8.48
N ALA A 114 4.51 -1.90 7.89
CA ALA A 114 5.52 -2.91 7.55
C ALA A 114 5.40 -3.37 6.09
N ALA A 115 5.03 -2.46 5.18
CA ALA A 115 4.62 -2.79 3.81
C ALA A 115 5.77 -3.08 2.82
N SER A 116 7.04 -3.13 3.26
CA SER A 116 8.15 -3.55 2.39
C SER A 116 7.96 -4.95 1.81
N ILE A 117 7.12 -5.79 2.44
CA ILE A 117 6.75 -7.13 1.97
C ILE A 117 5.63 -7.16 0.93
N ALA A 118 5.15 -6.02 0.44
CA ALA A 118 4.10 -5.94 -0.57
C ALA A 118 4.57 -6.43 -1.95
N SER A 119 5.15 -7.63 -1.97
CA SER A 119 5.58 -8.35 -3.18
C SER A 119 4.38 -8.85 -3.98
N LEU A 120 4.53 -8.85 -5.29
CA LEU A 120 3.48 -9.20 -6.26
C LEU A 120 3.61 -10.60 -6.86
N PHE A 121 4.50 -11.42 -6.37
CA PHE A 121 4.61 -12.81 -6.83
C PHE A 121 3.39 -13.62 -6.39
N ASP A 122 2.76 -14.31 -7.32
CA ASP A 122 1.57 -15.14 -7.11
C ASP A 122 0.38 -14.37 -6.51
N VAL A 123 0.20 -13.12 -6.92
CA VAL A 123 -0.89 -12.25 -6.50
C VAL A 123 -2.01 -12.29 -7.52
N GLN A 124 -3.23 -12.61 -7.08
CA GLN A 124 -4.44 -12.61 -7.88
C GLN A 124 -4.88 -11.18 -8.24
N GLN A 125 -4.94 -10.32 -7.22
CA GLN A 125 -5.31 -8.92 -7.40
C GLN A 125 -4.83 -8.05 -6.26
N VAL A 126 -4.68 -6.77 -6.57
CA VAL A 126 -4.43 -5.69 -5.62
C VAL A 126 -5.61 -4.74 -5.67
N GLU A 127 -6.24 -4.52 -4.53
CA GLU A 127 -7.36 -3.59 -4.36
C GLU A 127 -6.88 -2.36 -3.60
N VAL A 128 -7.14 -1.18 -4.14
CA VAL A 128 -6.86 0.09 -3.46
C VAL A 128 -8.19 0.80 -3.22
N LEU A 129 -8.57 0.85 -1.95
CA LEU A 129 -9.77 1.53 -1.48
C LEU A 129 -9.36 2.94 -1.04
N ARG A 130 -9.89 3.95 -1.70
CA ARG A 130 -9.63 5.35 -1.37
C ARG A 130 -10.72 5.90 -0.47
N GLY A 131 -10.34 6.84 0.41
CA GLY A 131 -11.20 7.38 1.46
C GLY A 131 -11.28 6.50 2.70
N PRO A 132 -11.91 6.99 3.79
CA PRO A 132 -11.92 6.33 5.09
C PRO A 132 -12.53 4.92 5.07
N GLN A 133 -11.79 3.94 5.56
CA GLN A 133 -12.25 2.55 5.73
C GLN A 133 -12.46 2.19 7.20
N GLY A 134 -12.71 3.19 8.06
CA GLY A 134 -12.80 3.03 9.50
C GLY A 134 -13.90 2.07 9.98
N THR A 135 -15.00 1.90 9.22
CA THR A 135 -16.06 0.94 9.54
C THR A 135 -15.59 -0.50 9.50
N ARG A 136 -14.73 -0.86 8.55
CA ARG A 136 -14.27 -2.24 8.37
C ARG A 136 -12.91 -2.48 9.01
N TYR A 137 -11.94 -1.60 8.78
CA TYR A 137 -10.54 -1.81 9.14
C TYR A 137 -10.08 -0.99 10.37
N GLY A 138 -10.95 -0.13 10.92
CA GLY A 138 -10.66 0.62 12.14
C GLY A 138 -9.59 1.70 11.97
N ALA A 139 -8.77 1.87 13.02
CA ALA A 139 -7.83 2.99 13.15
C ALA A 139 -6.70 3.02 12.11
N ASN A 140 -6.38 1.90 11.46
CA ASN A 140 -5.27 1.80 10.50
C ASN A 140 -5.67 2.12 9.05
N ALA A 141 -6.83 2.71 8.80
CA ALA A 141 -7.35 2.98 7.46
C ALA A 141 -8.07 4.34 7.38
N LEU A 142 -7.43 5.39 7.89
CA LEU A 142 -7.96 6.77 7.87
C LEU A 142 -8.16 7.28 6.44
N ALA A 143 -7.14 7.11 5.58
CA ALA A 143 -7.11 7.59 4.20
C ALA A 143 -7.53 6.52 3.19
N GLY A 144 -7.47 5.26 3.57
CA GLY A 144 -7.78 4.14 2.69
C GLY A 144 -7.01 2.88 3.03
N LEU A 145 -7.10 1.91 2.12
CA LEU A 145 -6.53 0.58 2.30
C LEU A 145 -5.90 0.06 1.01
N LEU A 146 -4.76 -0.57 1.16
CA LEU A 146 -4.16 -1.49 0.19
C LEU A 146 -4.47 -2.93 0.62
N ASN A 147 -5.23 -3.66 -0.19
CA ASN A 147 -5.54 -5.07 0.04
C ASN A 147 -4.93 -5.93 -1.06
N ILE A 148 -3.99 -6.79 -0.70
CA ILE A 148 -3.31 -7.72 -1.62
C ILE A 148 -3.89 -9.12 -1.38
N LYS A 149 -4.50 -9.66 -2.41
CA LYS A 149 -5.04 -11.01 -2.41
C LYS A 149 -4.18 -11.91 -3.28
N THR A 150 -3.62 -12.96 -2.69
CA THR A 150 -2.82 -13.93 -3.43
C THR A 150 -3.70 -15.02 -4.02
N ASN A 151 -3.17 -15.76 -5.00
CA ASN A 151 -3.91 -16.80 -5.68
C ASN A 151 -4.39 -17.92 -4.75
N GLU A 152 -5.57 -18.45 -5.05
CA GLU A 152 -6.24 -19.49 -4.26
C GLU A 152 -5.86 -20.91 -4.72
N PRO A 153 -5.99 -21.94 -3.84
CA PRO A 153 -5.86 -23.32 -4.23
C PRO A 153 -6.86 -23.74 -5.32
N ALA A 154 -6.39 -24.46 -6.35
CA ALA A 154 -7.23 -24.99 -7.44
C ALA A 154 -7.51 -26.49 -7.27
N ASN A 155 -8.61 -26.96 -7.85
CA ASN A 155 -9.00 -28.37 -7.86
C ASN A 155 -8.41 -29.16 -9.04
N VAL A 156 -7.49 -28.54 -9.79
CA VAL A 156 -6.75 -29.16 -10.90
C VAL A 156 -5.27 -28.97 -10.61
N PHE A 157 -4.46 -30.01 -10.90
CA PHE A 157 -3.02 -29.88 -10.78
C PHE A 157 -2.47 -28.94 -11.85
N GLU A 158 -1.82 -27.88 -11.40
CA GLU A 158 -1.11 -26.92 -12.22
C GLU A 158 0.23 -26.59 -11.58
N THR A 159 1.26 -26.49 -12.40
CA THR A 159 2.58 -26.06 -11.94
C THR A 159 3.14 -25.07 -12.94
N ALA A 160 3.64 -23.94 -12.47
CA ALA A 160 4.28 -22.95 -13.30
C ALA A 160 5.68 -22.60 -12.78
N LEU A 161 6.59 -22.40 -13.72
CA LEU A 161 7.95 -21.91 -13.49
C LEU A 161 8.08 -20.55 -14.14
N SER A 162 8.67 -19.60 -13.44
CA SER A 162 9.00 -18.26 -13.98
C SER A 162 10.48 -17.96 -13.81
N GLY A 163 11.06 -17.28 -14.78
CA GLY A 163 12.41 -16.75 -14.73
C GLY A 163 12.47 -15.36 -15.32
N GLU A 164 13.17 -14.43 -14.66
CA GLU A 164 13.30 -13.07 -15.11
C GLU A 164 14.75 -12.61 -15.01
N PHE A 165 15.23 -11.88 -16.03
CA PHE A 165 16.57 -11.31 -16.09
C PHE A 165 16.50 -9.88 -16.65
N GLY A 166 17.33 -8.98 -16.11
CA GLY A 166 17.33 -7.58 -16.53
C GLY A 166 18.63 -6.84 -16.22
N GLN A 167 18.61 -5.53 -16.44
CA GLN A 167 19.72 -4.64 -16.11
C GLN A 167 19.94 -4.60 -14.58
N TYR A 168 21.12 -4.15 -14.16
CA TYR A 168 21.53 -4.01 -12.76
C TYR A 168 21.48 -5.33 -11.97
N GLY A 169 21.97 -6.42 -12.57
CA GLY A 169 21.99 -7.72 -11.92
C GLY A 169 20.61 -8.29 -11.59
N HIS A 170 19.54 -7.70 -12.15
CA HIS A 170 18.16 -8.12 -11.88
C HIS A 170 17.92 -9.56 -12.35
N GLN A 171 17.52 -10.39 -11.42
CA GLN A 171 17.17 -11.80 -11.67
C GLN A 171 16.09 -12.25 -10.69
N SER A 172 15.14 -13.03 -11.18
CA SER A 172 14.10 -13.65 -10.36
C SER A 172 13.82 -15.07 -10.85
N VAL A 173 13.58 -15.99 -9.93
CA VAL A 173 13.13 -17.35 -10.25
C VAL A 173 11.94 -17.66 -9.34
N GLY A 174 10.86 -18.14 -9.94
CA GLY A 174 9.62 -18.49 -9.24
C GLY A 174 9.11 -19.87 -9.59
N LEU A 175 8.45 -20.51 -8.62
CA LEU A 175 7.72 -21.76 -8.76
C LEU A 175 6.37 -21.61 -8.09
N THR A 176 5.31 -21.95 -8.80
CA THR A 176 3.97 -22.13 -8.20
C THR A 176 3.46 -23.53 -8.52
N THR A 177 2.81 -24.17 -7.55
CA THR A 177 2.11 -25.43 -7.78
C THR A 177 0.83 -25.46 -6.96
N THR A 178 -0.23 -26.01 -7.54
CA THR A 178 -1.55 -26.12 -6.91
C THR A 178 -2.21 -27.43 -7.34
N GLY A 179 -3.17 -27.90 -6.56
CA GLY A 179 -3.97 -29.07 -6.93
C GLY A 179 -4.73 -29.67 -5.75
N PRO A 180 -5.58 -30.69 -6.01
CA PRO A 180 -6.30 -31.41 -4.98
C PRO A 180 -5.37 -32.37 -4.21
N ILE A 181 -5.46 -32.36 -2.88
CA ILE A 181 -4.92 -33.42 -2.01
C ILE A 181 -5.95 -34.54 -1.87
N SER A 182 -7.23 -34.15 -1.81
CA SER A 182 -8.40 -35.05 -1.77
C SER A 182 -9.61 -34.32 -2.36
N ASP A 183 -10.78 -34.99 -2.42
CA ASP A 183 -12.02 -34.38 -2.89
C ASP A 183 -12.47 -33.15 -2.06
N THR A 184 -11.92 -33.00 -0.85
CA THR A 184 -12.30 -31.93 0.09
C THR A 184 -11.15 -31.01 0.46
N VAL A 185 -9.94 -31.25 -0.04
CA VAL A 185 -8.74 -30.49 0.31
C VAL A 185 -7.93 -30.16 -0.93
N ALA A 186 -7.70 -28.89 -1.17
CA ALA A 186 -6.80 -28.39 -2.21
C ALA A 186 -5.66 -27.59 -1.57
N PHE A 187 -4.51 -27.55 -2.23
CA PHE A 187 -3.35 -26.79 -1.81
C PHE A 187 -2.82 -25.86 -2.90
N ARG A 188 -2.08 -24.83 -2.47
CA ARG A 188 -1.21 -24.03 -3.33
C ARG A 188 0.09 -23.73 -2.62
N LEU A 189 1.21 -23.81 -3.35
CA LEU A 189 2.56 -23.46 -2.90
C LEU A 189 3.17 -22.48 -3.90
N ALA A 190 3.74 -21.39 -3.41
CA ALA A 190 4.44 -20.40 -4.20
C ALA A 190 5.81 -20.10 -3.57
N LEU A 191 6.86 -20.16 -4.39
CA LEU A 191 8.25 -19.93 -3.99
C LEU A 191 8.90 -18.95 -4.96
N GLN A 192 9.55 -17.90 -4.46
CA GLN A 192 10.32 -16.97 -5.29
C GLN A 192 11.62 -16.57 -4.61
N GLN A 193 12.66 -16.40 -5.42
CA GLN A 193 13.88 -15.67 -5.09
C GLN A 193 14.10 -14.57 -6.10
N HIS A 194 14.29 -13.34 -5.61
CA HIS A 194 14.57 -12.14 -6.39
C HIS A 194 15.88 -11.51 -5.94
N LYS A 195 16.73 -11.09 -6.89
CA LYS A 195 17.98 -10.35 -6.63
C LYS A 195 18.17 -9.21 -7.63
N SER A 196 18.86 -8.17 -7.19
CA SER A 196 19.35 -7.07 -8.05
C SER A 196 20.50 -6.35 -7.33
N ASP A 197 21.50 -5.89 -8.05
CA ASP A 197 22.61 -5.10 -7.48
C ASP A 197 22.17 -3.69 -7.06
N GLY A 198 20.94 -3.27 -7.45
CA GLY A 198 20.50 -1.88 -7.31
C GLY A 198 21.11 -1.00 -8.41
N PHE A 199 20.91 0.31 -8.29
CA PHE A 199 21.32 1.28 -9.31
C PHE A 199 22.18 2.43 -8.77
N TYR A 200 22.86 2.21 -7.64
CA TYR A 200 23.85 3.09 -7.05
C TYR A 200 25.23 2.42 -7.08
N THR A 201 26.28 3.23 -7.21
CA THR A 201 27.66 2.76 -7.15
C THR A 201 28.35 3.47 -5.99
N ASN A 202 28.95 2.72 -5.07
CA ASN A 202 29.73 3.27 -3.97
C ASN A 202 31.20 3.40 -4.40
N ALA A 203 31.64 4.65 -4.64
CA ALA A 203 33.00 4.92 -5.10
C ALA A 203 34.06 4.78 -4.02
N HIS A 204 33.70 4.91 -2.74
CA HIS A 204 34.62 4.71 -1.63
C HIS A 204 34.96 3.22 -1.43
N LEU A 205 33.93 2.37 -1.43
CA LEU A 205 34.12 0.92 -1.25
C LEU A 205 34.46 0.20 -2.57
N GLY A 206 34.28 0.87 -3.73
CA GLY A 206 34.57 0.30 -5.05
C GLY A 206 33.59 -0.83 -5.44
N THR A 207 32.32 -0.73 -5.06
CA THR A 207 31.27 -1.72 -5.33
C THR A 207 30.01 -1.05 -5.85
N ASP A 208 29.14 -1.81 -6.52
CA ASP A 208 27.89 -1.37 -7.12
C ASP A 208 26.64 -2.04 -6.49
N ASN A 209 26.79 -2.67 -5.32
CA ASN A 209 25.73 -3.40 -4.68
C ASN A 209 25.38 -2.94 -3.25
N THR A 210 25.76 -1.72 -2.85
CA THR A 210 25.40 -1.18 -1.52
C THR A 210 23.91 -0.84 -1.37
N ASN A 211 23.17 -0.81 -2.49
CA ASN A 211 21.72 -0.63 -2.54
C ASN A 211 21.02 -1.84 -3.18
N GLU A 212 21.59 -3.02 -3.00
CA GLU A 212 21.10 -4.27 -3.57
C GLU A 212 19.72 -4.68 -3.04
N ARG A 213 19.09 -5.59 -3.78
CA ARG A 213 17.86 -6.30 -3.37
C ARG A 213 18.12 -7.78 -3.33
N ASN A 214 17.72 -8.43 -2.24
CA ASN A 214 17.80 -9.88 -2.06
C ASN A 214 16.56 -10.31 -1.27
N GLU A 215 15.56 -10.80 -1.98
CA GLU A 215 14.23 -11.04 -1.44
C GLU A 215 13.78 -12.47 -1.73
N SER A 216 13.24 -13.15 -0.73
CA SER A 216 12.67 -14.49 -0.89
C SER A 216 11.26 -14.57 -0.33
N ILE A 217 10.42 -15.37 -0.98
CA ILE A 217 9.03 -15.59 -0.62
C ILE A 217 8.75 -17.08 -0.61
N ILE A 218 8.11 -17.52 0.47
CA ILE A 218 7.51 -18.84 0.61
C ILE A 218 6.08 -18.64 1.05
N ARG A 219 5.11 -19.14 0.29
CA ARG A 219 3.71 -19.06 0.64
C ARG A 219 3.02 -20.41 0.40
N GLY A 220 2.28 -20.86 1.40
CA GLY A 220 1.47 -22.07 1.33
C GLY A 220 0.02 -21.75 1.68
N LYS A 221 -0.95 -22.25 0.91
CA LYS A 221 -2.38 -22.15 1.19
C LYS A 221 -3.03 -23.54 1.18
N LEU A 222 -4.04 -23.71 2.03
CA LEU A 222 -4.92 -24.87 2.01
C LEU A 222 -6.36 -24.37 2.00
N ARG A 223 -7.15 -24.97 1.12
CA ARG A 223 -8.61 -24.90 1.13
C ARG A 223 -9.17 -26.23 1.56
N ILE A 224 -9.98 -26.24 2.60
CA ILE A 224 -10.60 -27.43 3.17
C ILE A 224 -12.12 -27.22 3.12
N GLN A 225 -12.84 -28.13 2.47
CA GLN A 225 -14.31 -28.09 2.32
C GLN A 225 -14.92 -29.36 2.94
N PRO A 226 -15.09 -29.42 4.28
CA PRO A 226 -15.63 -30.60 4.96
C PRO A 226 -17.06 -30.92 4.51
N SER A 227 -17.82 -29.90 4.05
CA SER A 227 -19.14 -30.03 3.47
C SER A 227 -19.42 -28.89 2.48
N SER A 228 -20.51 -28.95 1.75
CA SER A 228 -20.93 -27.86 0.84
C SER A 228 -21.29 -26.55 1.57
N SER A 229 -21.49 -26.60 2.88
CA SER A 229 -21.84 -25.45 3.72
C SER A 229 -20.71 -24.97 4.63
N TRP A 230 -19.54 -25.59 4.56
CA TRP A 230 -18.39 -25.22 5.39
C TRP A 230 -17.09 -25.19 4.59
N GLN A 231 -16.44 -24.04 4.56
CA GLN A 231 -15.16 -23.84 3.91
C GLN A 231 -14.17 -23.23 4.93
N ILE A 232 -12.95 -23.69 4.88
CA ILE A 232 -11.82 -23.20 5.67
C ILE A 232 -10.68 -22.93 4.70
N ASP A 233 -10.25 -21.68 4.63
CA ASP A 233 -9.07 -21.26 3.90
C ASP A 233 -7.96 -20.89 4.90
N THR A 234 -6.76 -21.40 4.70
CA THR A 234 -5.59 -21.05 5.51
C THR A 234 -4.46 -20.57 4.62
N SER A 235 -3.71 -19.60 5.10
CA SER A 235 -2.50 -19.11 4.44
C SER A 235 -1.35 -19.07 5.46
N LEU A 236 -0.17 -19.56 5.05
CA LEU A 236 1.08 -19.41 5.78
C LEU A 236 2.10 -18.80 4.82
N SER A 237 2.72 -17.69 5.21
CA SER A 237 3.74 -17.05 4.41
C SER A 237 4.97 -16.70 5.23
N ARG A 238 6.14 -16.79 4.58
CA ARG A 238 7.38 -16.20 5.04
C ARG A 238 7.98 -15.37 3.92
N VAL A 239 8.28 -14.11 4.23
CA VAL A 239 8.95 -13.17 3.33
C VAL A 239 10.20 -12.68 4.01
N ASN A 240 11.35 -12.89 3.38
CA ASN A 240 12.63 -12.37 3.83
C ASN A 240 13.12 -11.33 2.82
N ILE A 241 13.38 -10.13 3.29
CA ILE A 241 13.96 -8.99 2.57
C ILE A 241 15.29 -8.70 3.24
N ASP A 242 16.37 -8.82 2.50
CA ASP A 242 17.73 -8.52 2.93
C ASP A 242 18.33 -7.51 1.93
N ASN A 243 17.84 -6.27 1.98
CA ASN A 243 18.20 -5.21 1.04
C ASN A 243 19.23 -4.26 1.65
N GLY A 244 20.14 -3.75 0.81
CA GLY A 244 21.01 -2.64 1.17
C GLY A 244 20.29 -1.30 1.10
N TYR A 245 20.85 -0.28 1.77
CA TYR A 245 20.36 1.09 1.69
C TYR A 245 21.50 2.11 1.66
N ASP A 246 21.81 2.63 0.46
CA ASP A 246 22.84 3.62 0.20
C ASP A 246 22.36 4.49 -0.97
N ALA A 247 21.60 5.56 -0.68
CA ALA A 247 20.79 6.26 -1.69
C ALA A 247 20.97 7.79 -1.71
N PHE A 248 21.62 8.39 -0.71
CA PHE A 248 21.91 9.82 -0.67
C PHE A 248 23.36 10.11 -0.99
N THR A 249 23.62 11.21 -1.68
CA THR A 249 24.96 11.63 -2.07
C THR A 249 25.09 13.13 -1.95
N LEU A 250 26.31 13.61 -1.64
CA LEU A 250 26.59 15.02 -1.56
C LEU A 250 26.45 15.73 -2.93
N ASP A 251 26.63 15.01 -4.02
CA ASP A 251 26.59 15.57 -5.39
C ASP A 251 25.25 15.37 -6.10
N ASN A 252 24.21 14.82 -5.42
CA ASN A 252 22.92 14.47 -6.02
C ASN A 252 23.09 13.62 -7.29
N THR A 253 23.86 12.55 -7.19
CA THR A 253 24.11 11.57 -8.25
C THR A 253 23.74 10.16 -7.77
N ARG A 254 23.99 9.14 -8.58
CA ARG A 254 23.91 7.73 -8.16
C ARG A 254 25.27 7.15 -7.75
N THR A 255 26.23 8.02 -7.38
CA THR A 255 27.54 7.62 -6.88
C THR A 255 27.68 8.05 -5.44
N THR A 256 27.66 7.08 -4.53
CA THR A 256 27.77 7.29 -3.09
C THR A 256 29.22 7.23 -2.63
N LEU A 257 29.48 7.71 -1.41
CA LEU A 257 30.80 7.73 -0.78
C LEU A 257 30.78 7.11 0.62
N SER A 258 29.68 6.51 1.03
CA SER A 258 29.49 5.96 2.38
C SER A 258 30.53 4.87 2.69
N ASP A 259 31.14 4.93 3.88
CA ASP A 259 31.98 3.85 4.42
C ASP A 259 31.16 2.87 5.28
N GLN A 260 29.92 3.24 5.65
CA GLN A 260 28.99 2.45 6.44
C GLN A 260 27.59 2.38 5.76
N PRO A 261 27.49 1.79 4.55
CA PRO A 261 26.19 1.65 3.90
C PRO A 261 25.16 1.02 4.82
N GLY A 262 23.95 1.58 4.81
CA GLY A 262 22.85 1.09 5.62
C GLY A 262 22.17 -0.16 5.06
N ARG A 263 21.13 -0.60 5.74
CA ARG A 263 20.32 -1.78 5.40
C ARG A 263 18.84 -1.47 5.53
N ASP A 264 18.05 -2.20 4.76
CA ASP A 264 16.58 -2.20 4.83
C ASP A 264 16.09 -3.64 4.83
N LEU A 265 16.06 -4.23 6.03
CA LEU A 265 15.76 -5.65 6.23
C LEU A 265 14.35 -5.82 6.78
N GLN A 266 13.69 -6.90 6.34
CA GLN A 266 12.45 -7.36 6.97
C GLN A 266 12.31 -8.88 6.83
N ASP A 267 12.23 -9.60 7.94
CA ASP A 267 11.85 -11.01 8.00
C ASP A 267 10.44 -11.10 8.60
N SER A 268 9.48 -11.51 7.78
CA SER A 268 8.09 -11.58 8.21
C SER A 268 7.53 -12.99 8.03
N THR A 269 6.87 -13.47 9.07
CA THR A 269 6.08 -14.72 9.04
C THR A 269 4.63 -14.38 9.36
N ALA A 270 3.70 -14.88 8.56
CA ALA A 270 2.28 -14.62 8.73
C ALA A 270 1.45 -15.89 8.56
N PHE A 271 0.41 -16.01 9.36
CA PHE A 271 -0.60 -17.05 9.25
C PHE A 271 -1.99 -16.41 9.26
N SER A 272 -2.89 -16.88 8.40
CA SER A 272 -4.30 -16.54 8.45
C SER A 272 -5.18 -17.77 8.31
N LEU A 273 -6.37 -17.69 8.92
CA LEU A 273 -7.45 -18.65 8.81
C LEU A 273 -8.74 -17.89 8.57
N ASP A 274 -9.48 -18.26 7.52
CA ASP A 274 -10.84 -17.78 7.22
C ASP A 274 -11.77 -18.99 7.17
N SER A 275 -12.69 -19.07 8.10
CA SER A 275 -13.65 -20.16 8.21
C SER A 275 -15.07 -19.65 8.03
N ARG A 276 -15.78 -20.16 7.02
CA ARG A 276 -17.11 -19.74 6.61
C ARG A 276 -18.11 -20.89 6.73
N TRP A 277 -19.17 -20.69 7.51
CA TRP A 277 -20.29 -21.60 7.68
C TRP A 277 -21.54 -20.98 7.07
N LEU A 278 -22.02 -21.58 5.99
CA LEU A 278 -23.28 -21.21 5.35
C LEU A 278 -24.45 -21.93 6.05
N LEU A 279 -25.23 -21.18 6.80
CA LEU A 279 -26.45 -21.64 7.43
C LEU A 279 -27.68 -21.17 6.60
N GLU A 280 -28.87 -21.64 6.95
CA GLU A 280 -30.08 -21.35 6.16
C GLU A 280 -30.37 -19.84 5.99
N HIS A 281 -30.11 -19.03 7.01
CA HIS A 281 -30.44 -17.61 7.02
C HIS A 281 -29.23 -16.70 7.18
N VAL A 282 -28.11 -17.22 7.64
CA VAL A 282 -26.90 -16.45 7.92
C VAL A 282 -25.65 -17.22 7.50
N GLU A 283 -24.61 -16.48 7.16
CA GLU A 283 -23.23 -16.95 7.11
C GLU A 283 -22.53 -16.53 8.41
N ILE A 284 -21.81 -17.44 9.02
CA ILE A 284 -20.89 -17.14 10.12
C ILE A 284 -19.47 -17.23 9.56
N GLN A 285 -18.73 -16.14 9.67
CA GLN A 285 -17.34 -16.08 9.24
C GLN A 285 -16.44 -15.79 10.44
N LEU A 286 -15.43 -16.64 10.65
CA LEU A 286 -14.37 -16.45 11.64
C LEU A 286 -13.06 -16.25 10.91
N ILE A 287 -12.40 -15.10 11.15
CA ILE A 287 -11.09 -14.77 10.61
C ILE A 287 -10.12 -14.66 11.77
N ALA A 288 -9.01 -15.38 11.72
CA ALA A 288 -7.91 -15.25 12.67
C ALA A 288 -6.61 -15.02 11.90
N ALA A 289 -5.81 -14.06 12.35
CA ALA A 289 -4.55 -13.77 11.71
C ALA A 289 -3.44 -13.50 12.75
N LEU A 290 -2.24 -13.97 12.42
CA LEU A 290 -1.02 -13.82 13.21
C LEU A 290 0.07 -13.30 12.26
N GLY A 291 0.76 -12.24 12.68
CA GLY A 291 1.88 -11.69 11.93
C GLY A 291 3.04 -11.38 12.86
N ARG A 292 4.26 -11.77 12.46
CA ARG A 292 5.48 -11.36 13.10
C ARG A 292 6.41 -10.75 12.05
N SER A 293 7.03 -9.62 12.38
CA SER A 293 7.99 -8.94 11.52
C SER A 293 9.17 -8.45 12.34
N ASP A 294 10.35 -8.92 12.00
CA ASP A 294 11.63 -8.43 12.51
C ASP A 294 12.21 -7.52 11.42
N THR A 295 12.47 -6.24 11.74
CA THR A 295 12.95 -5.25 10.77
C THR A 295 14.20 -4.55 11.25
N GLU A 296 15.12 -4.26 10.33
CA GLU A 296 16.25 -3.38 10.54
C GLU A 296 16.24 -2.29 9.47
N TYR A 297 16.38 -1.04 9.90
CA TYR A 297 16.58 0.09 9.02
C TYR A 297 17.78 0.87 9.53
N SER A 298 18.81 1.01 8.69
CA SER A 298 20.01 1.75 9.04
C SER A 298 20.49 2.59 7.86
N TYR A 299 21.24 3.63 8.15
CA TYR A 299 21.83 4.53 7.15
C TYR A 299 23.07 5.24 7.68
N ASP A 300 23.96 5.57 6.75
CA ASP A 300 25.06 6.51 6.97
C ASP A 300 24.49 7.94 6.93
N GLU A 301 24.51 8.65 8.06
CA GLU A 301 23.92 9.98 8.16
C GLU A 301 24.82 11.06 7.52
N ASP A 302 26.13 10.84 7.47
CA ASP A 302 27.05 11.78 6.84
C ASP A 302 27.28 11.55 5.34
N TRP A 303 26.85 10.40 4.79
CA TRP A 303 26.92 9.98 3.38
C TRP A 303 28.33 9.92 2.80
N THR A 304 29.34 9.80 3.65
CA THR A 304 30.74 9.87 3.27
C THR A 304 31.58 8.82 4.01
N PHE A 305 32.83 9.10 4.23
CA PHE A 305 33.76 8.20 4.92
C PHE A 305 34.57 8.92 5.98
N THR A 306 35.06 8.19 6.95
CA THR A 306 35.87 8.70 8.05
C THR A 306 37.05 9.56 7.55
N GLY A 307 37.12 10.81 7.99
CA GLY A 307 38.12 11.79 7.60
C GLY A 307 37.76 12.67 6.39
N PHE A 308 36.58 12.45 5.76
CA PHE A 308 36.08 13.34 4.71
C PHE A 308 35.66 14.70 5.30
N HIS A 309 34.90 14.66 6.39
CA HIS A 309 34.49 15.87 7.09
C HIS A 309 35.65 16.39 7.98
N PRO A 310 35.93 17.72 7.99
CA PRO A 310 36.79 18.32 8.94
C PRO A 310 36.24 18.07 10.36
N PHE A 311 37.14 17.99 11.34
CA PHE A 311 36.80 17.69 12.74
C PHE A 311 36.34 16.26 13.03
N GLY A 312 36.46 15.33 12.04
CA GLY A 312 36.16 13.91 12.24
C GLY A 312 34.67 13.61 12.43
N TYR A 313 33.78 14.40 11.83
CA TYR A 313 32.37 14.07 11.83
C TYR A 313 32.18 12.77 11.05
N THR A 314 31.51 11.81 11.69
CA THR A 314 30.99 10.58 11.10
C THR A 314 29.76 10.18 11.90
N SER A 315 28.75 9.62 11.26
CA SER A 315 27.48 9.31 11.91
C SER A 315 26.76 8.15 11.24
N PHE A 316 26.30 7.22 12.06
CA PHE A 316 25.48 6.08 11.66
C PHE A 316 24.29 5.96 12.59
N ASP A 317 23.12 5.65 12.02
CA ASP A 317 21.88 5.47 12.76
C ASP A 317 21.19 4.17 12.35
N GLN A 318 20.79 3.36 13.34
CA GLN A 318 20.19 2.05 13.13
C GLN A 318 18.97 1.87 14.03
N TYR A 319 17.89 1.40 13.42
CA TYR A 319 16.63 1.07 14.07
C TYR A 319 16.31 -0.40 13.86
N THR A 320 16.25 -1.17 14.93
CA THR A 320 15.79 -2.56 14.92
C THR A 320 14.41 -2.62 15.58
N ARG A 321 13.42 -3.24 14.93
CA ARG A 321 12.07 -3.39 15.47
C ARG A 321 11.60 -4.81 15.35
N ASN A 322 10.99 -5.30 16.41
CA ASN A 322 10.18 -6.51 16.42
C ASN A 322 8.73 -6.09 16.51
N ARG A 323 7.88 -6.65 15.65
CA ARG A 323 6.46 -6.37 15.66
C ARG A 323 5.69 -7.67 15.58
N ASP A 324 4.85 -7.92 16.58
CA ASP A 324 3.89 -9.01 16.62
C ASP A 324 2.47 -8.46 16.50
N THR A 325 1.64 -9.09 15.66
CA THR A 325 0.22 -8.73 15.48
C THR A 325 -0.63 -9.97 15.58
N ASN A 326 -1.73 -9.91 16.34
CA ASN A 326 -2.69 -10.99 16.44
C ASN A 326 -4.09 -10.39 16.29
N SER A 327 -4.90 -10.90 15.37
CA SER A 327 -6.28 -10.45 15.21
C SER A 327 -7.26 -11.60 15.19
N LEU A 328 -8.47 -11.31 15.67
CA LEU A 328 -9.60 -12.21 15.60
C LEU A 328 -10.85 -11.40 15.22
N GLU A 329 -11.56 -11.86 14.23
CA GLU A 329 -12.79 -11.25 13.75
C GLU A 329 -13.90 -12.31 13.61
N LEU A 330 -15.08 -12.03 14.17
CA LEU A 330 -16.27 -12.82 14.01
C LEU A 330 -17.33 -11.98 13.30
N ARG A 331 -17.84 -12.46 12.18
CA ARG A 331 -18.94 -11.84 11.43
C ARG A 331 -20.14 -12.77 11.36
N VAL A 332 -21.32 -12.16 11.45
CA VAL A 332 -22.60 -12.79 11.11
C VAL A 332 -23.20 -11.98 9.98
N ILE A 333 -23.42 -12.63 8.84
CA ILE A 333 -23.81 -12.00 7.57
C ILE A 333 -25.16 -12.58 7.16
N SER A 334 -26.15 -11.75 6.84
CA SER A 334 -27.44 -12.24 6.35
C SER A 334 -27.30 -12.91 4.98
N GLN A 335 -27.93 -14.08 4.78
CA GLN A 335 -27.95 -14.78 3.48
C GLN A 335 -29.13 -14.33 2.61
N ALA A 336 -30.14 -13.75 3.23
CA ALA A 336 -31.27 -13.12 2.54
C ALA A 336 -31.63 -11.81 3.24
N PRO A 337 -32.24 -10.85 2.53
CA PRO A 337 -32.70 -9.61 3.15
C PRO A 337 -33.69 -9.90 4.28
N ALA A 338 -33.55 -9.20 5.39
CA ALA A 338 -34.51 -9.17 6.48
C ALA A 338 -35.41 -7.93 6.35
N MET A 339 -36.66 -8.02 6.81
CA MET A 339 -37.56 -6.87 6.87
C MET A 339 -37.23 -6.01 8.09
N LEU A 340 -36.48 -4.95 7.93
CA LEU A 340 -36.17 -3.98 8.97
C LEU A 340 -37.01 -2.72 8.78
N LEU A 341 -37.88 -2.40 9.72
CA LEU A 341 -38.82 -1.26 9.63
C LEU A 341 -39.69 -1.28 8.35
N GLY A 342 -39.96 -2.46 7.78
CA GLY A 342 -40.72 -2.60 6.53
C GLY A 342 -39.88 -2.44 5.24
N ILE A 343 -38.55 -2.39 5.35
CA ILE A 343 -37.60 -2.26 4.24
C ILE A 343 -36.76 -3.52 4.15
N GLU A 344 -36.59 -4.07 2.96
CA GLU A 344 -35.67 -5.18 2.71
C GLU A 344 -34.22 -4.71 2.95
N THR A 345 -33.56 -5.37 3.90
CA THR A 345 -32.24 -4.97 4.37
C THR A 345 -31.33 -6.18 4.51
N ASN A 346 -30.22 -6.16 3.82
CA ASN A 346 -29.07 -7.02 4.09
C ASN A 346 -28.27 -6.45 5.27
N TRP A 347 -27.71 -7.31 6.10
CA TRP A 347 -26.99 -6.84 7.28
C TRP A 347 -25.77 -7.68 7.60
N VAL A 348 -24.80 -7.03 8.23
CA VAL A 348 -23.59 -7.63 8.80
C VAL A 348 -23.45 -7.12 10.23
N LEU A 349 -23.11 -8.02 11.15
CA LEU A 349 -22.72 -7.68 12.52
C LEU A 349 -21.38 -8.34 12.79
N GLY A 350 -20.46 -7.64 13.46
CA GLY A 350 -19.15 -8.20 13.74
C GLY A 350 -18.50 -7.70 15.00
N LEU A 351 -17.62 -8.56 15.53
CA LEU A 351 -16.72 -8.30 16.64
C LEU A 351 -15.29 -8.43 16.13
N TYR A 352 -14.42 -7.55 16.57
CA TYR A 352 -13.01 -7.54 16.18
C TYR A 352 -12.12 -7.29 17.39
N THR A 353 -10.97 -7.95 17.42
CA THR A 353 -9.87 -7.62 18.31
C THR A 353 -8.54 -7.70 17.59
N LEU A 354 -7.63 -6.80 17.94
CA LEU A 354 -6.26 -6.75 17.45
C LEU A 354 -5.32 -6.45 18.60
N THR A 355 -4.26 -7.23 18.77
CA THR A 355 -3.11 -6.86 19.59
C THR A 355 -1.93 -6.57 18.71
N THR A 356 -1.15 -5.56 19.06
CA THR A 356 0.07 -5.16 18.35
C THR A 356 1.13 -4.85 19.40
N ASP A 357 2.20 -5.62 19.40
CA ASP A 357 3.35 -5.45 20.29
C ASP A 357 4.54 -5.01 19.44
N VAL A 358 5.17 -3.89 19.80
CA VAL A 358 6.29 -3.30 19.05
C VAL A 358 7.43 -2.96 19.99
N ASP A 359 8.54 -3.67 19.83
CA ASP A 359 9.80 -3.34 20.49
C ASP A 359 10.74 -2.63 19.52
N LEU A 360 11.37 -1.55 19.98
CA LEU A 360 12.36 -0.78 19.25
C LEU A 360 13.68 -0.78 20.00
N GLN A 361 14.78 -1.00 19.27
CA GLN A 361 16.13 -0.62 19.67
C GLN A 361 16.70 0.36 18.63
N ARG A 362 17.20 1.50 19.07
CA ARG A 362 17.97 2.45 18.26
C ARG A 362 19.39 2.52 18.73
N ASN A 363 20.33 2.28 17.82
CA ASN A 363 21.75 2.50 18.01
C ASN A 363 22.15 3.70 17.15
N TYR A 364 22.64 4.76 17.80
CA TYR A 364 22.96 6.01 17.12
C TYR A 364 24.31 6.55 17.60
N THR A 365 25.17 6.92 16.68
CA THR A 365 26.55 7.39 16.96
C THR A 365 26.63 8.47 18.02
N PHE A 366 25.66 9.35 18.14
CA PHE A 366 25.65 10.46 19.11
C PHE A 366 24.89 10.16 20.40
N GLN A 367 24.41 8.94 20.60
CA GLN A 367 23.84 8.50 21.88
C GLN A 367 24.87 7.68 22.65
N ALA A 368 24.98 7.95 23.96
CA ALA A 368 25.92 7.23 24.82
C ALA A 368 25.51 5.78 25.09
N ASN A 369 24.22 5.51 25.05
CA ASN A 369 23.59 4.19 25.19
C ASN A 369 22.52 4.03 24.14
N ASP A 370 22.25 2.80 23.76
CA ASP A 370 21.14 2.48 22.89
C ASP A 370 19.82 2.90 23.54
N PHE A 371 18.93 3.43 22.71
CA PHE A 371 17.55 3.72 23.13
C PHE A 371 16.68 2.50 22.91
N PHE A 372 15.84 2.18 23.89
CA PHE A 372 14.87 1.09 23.83
C PHE A 372 13.48 1.61 24.13
N SER A 373 12.47 1.09 23.41
CA SER A 373 11.08 1.30 23.77
C SER A 373 10.25 0.03 23.50
N SER A 374 9.20 -0.17 24.30
CA SER A 374 8.19 -1.20 24.09
C SER A 374 6.82 -0.54 24.06
N ASN A 375 5.97 -0.98 23.16
CA ASN A 375 4.59 -0.54 23.06
C ASN A 375 3.66 -1.73 22.81
N ASP A 376 2.80 -2.01 23.76
CA ASP A 376 1.77 -3.05 23.70
C ASP A 376 0.42 -2.36 23.50
N ALA A 377 -0.26 -2.62 22.40
CA ALA A 377 -1.55 -2.02 22.09
C ALA A 377 -2.62 -3.09 21.85
N SER A 378 -3.81 -2.85 22.37
CA SER A 378 -4.97 -3.73 22.23
C SER A 378 -6.17 -2.92 21.77
N ASN A 379 -6.76 -3.35 20.64
CA ASN A 379 -7.97 -2.79 20.06
C ASN A 379 -9.13 -3.79 20.18
N SER A 380 -10.31 -3.33 20.54
CA SER A 380 -11.53 -4.12 20.52
C SER A 380 -12.66 -3.31 19.91
N ALA A 381 -13.39 -3.90 18.98
CA ALA A 381 -14.43 -3.19 18.25
C ALA A 381 -15.69 -4.02 18.06
N LEU A 382 -16.82 -3.30 18.01
CA LEU A 382 -18.11 -3.77 17.53
C LEU A 382 -18.45 -2.97 16.28
N PHE A 383 -18.91 -3.64 15.23
CA PHE A 383 -19.33 -2.99 14.00
C PHE A 383 -20.58 -3.61 13.41
N PHE A 384 -21.27 -2.82 12.60
CA PHE A 384 -22.40 -3.30 11.79
C PHE A 384 -22.48 -2.55 10.47
N GLN A 385 -23.12 -3.18 9.49
CA GLN A 385 -23.54 -2.58 8.23
C GLN A 385 -24.96 -3.05 7.89
N PHE A 386 -25.77 -2.12 7.42
CA PHE A 386 -27.11 -2.36 6.88
C PHE A 386 -27.18 -1.79 5.46
N ASP A 387 -27.55 -2.65 4.49
CA ASP A 387 -27.77 -2.29 3.09
C ASP A 387 -29.27 -2.43 2.83
N SER A 388 -29.98 -1.30 2.82
CA SER A 388 -31.43 -1.20 2.81
C SER A 388 -31.94 -0.78 1.45
N GLN A 389 -32.77 -1.63 0.80
CA GLN A 389 -33.36 -1.34 -0.51
C GLN A 389 -34.58 -0.43 -0.35
N LEU A 390 -34.39 0.89 -0.52
CA LEU A 390 -35.46 1.88 -0.36
C LEU A 390 -36.46 1.86 -1.53
N SER A 391 -36.03 1.48 -2.73
CA SER A 391 -36.84 1.22 -3.92
C SER A 391 -36.03 0.34 -4.87
N ASP A 392 -36.66 -0.08 -6.00
CA ASP A 392 -35.98 -0.90 -7.02
C ASP A 392 -34.67 -0.31 -7.56
N PHE A 393 -34.47 0.99 -7.42
CA PHE A 393 -33.31 1.73 -7.93
C PHE A 393 -32.47 2.42 -6.86
N LEU A 394 -32.93 2.43 -5.61
CA LEU A 394 -32.31 3.23 -4.53
C LEU A 394 -31.97 2.35 -3.33
N GLU A 395 -30.70 2.27 -3.00
CA GLU A 395 -30.16 1.56 -1.84
C GLU A 395 -29.44 2.52 -0.90
N LEU A 396 -29.70 2.36 0.40
CA LEU A 396 -29.01 3.07 1.47
C LEU A 396 -28.12 2.09 2.25
N SER A 397 -26.81 2.32 2.22
CA SER A 397 -25.85 1.61 3.06
C SER A 397 -25.51 2.44 4.28
N THR A 398 -25.61 1.85 5.46
CA THR A 398 -25.28 2.50 6.75
C THR A 398 -24.34 1.60 7.54
N GLY A 399 -23.14 2.07 7.83
CA GLY A 399 -22.14 1.36 8.63
C GLY A 399 -21.70 2.17 9.84
N LEU A 400 -21.44 1.48 10.94
CA LEU A 400 -20.85 2.06 12.16
C LEU A 400 -19.90 1.06 12.81
N ARG A 401 -18.79 1.57 13.32
CA ARG A 401 -17.85 0.86 14.19
C ARG A 401 -17.55 1.72 15.40
N VAL A 402 -17.60 1.09 16.58
CA VAL A 402 -17.08 1.65 17.81
C VAL A 402 -15.89 0.82 18.27
N GLU A 403 -14.82 1.48 18.65
CA GLU A 403 -13.54 0.85 18.96
C GLU A 403 -12.95 1.44 20.23
N ARG A 404 -12.48 0.57 21.09
CA ARG A 404 -11.68 0.93 22.27
C ARG A 404 -10.27 0.43 22.07
N ARG A 405 -9.29 1.32 22.25
CA ARG A 405 -7.87 1.02 22.23
C ARG A 405 -7.28 1.32 23.61
N SER A 406 -6.44 0.40 24.10
CA SER A 406 -5.54 0.62 25.23
C SER A 406 -4.11 0.41 24.72
N ALA A 407 -3.18 1.25 25.16
CA ALA A 407 -1.77 1.09 24.85
C ALA A 407 -0.95 1.25 26.14
N ASP A 408 0.13 0.49 26.25
CA ASP A 408 1.12 0.59 27.30
C ASP A 408 2.50 0.82 26.66
N TYR A 409 3.05 2.00 26.86
CA TYR A 409 4.36 2.41 26.33
C TYR A 409 5.35 2.60 27.46
N ASN A 410 6.57 2.08 27.25
CA ASN A 410 7.70 2.26 28.15
C ASN A 410 8.98 2.46 27.36
N ASP A 411 9.94 3.24 27.89
CA ASP A 411 11.24 3.41 27.24
C ASP A 411 12.43 3.48 28.24
N SER A 412 13.64 3.44 27.68
CA SER A 412 14.89 3.47 28.43
C SER A 412 15.18 4.81 29.13
N GLU A 413 14.45 5.88 28.82
CA GLU A 413 14.50 7.18 29.49
C GLU A 413 13.54 7.25 30.71
N ASN A 414 12.95 6.10 31.07
CA ASN A 414 12.00 5.92 32.18
C ASN A 414 10.67 6.68 31.97
N LEU A 415 10.27 6.93 30.73
CA LEU A 415 8.94 7.41 30.43
C LEU A 415 7.98 6.24 30.26
N SER A 416 6.76 6.40 30.78
CA SER A 416 5.72 5.40 30.72
C SER A 416 4.38 6.09 30.49
N PHE A 417 3.59 5.59 29.51
CA PHE A 417 2.26 6.11 29.19
C PHE A 417 1.30 4.94 29.02
N SER A 418 0.07 5.08 29.50
CA SER A 418 -0.96 4.03 29.39
C SER A 418 -2.30 4.63 28.99
N PRO A 419 -2.41 5.26 27.80
CA PRO A 419 -3.66 5.87 27.35
C PRO A 419 -4.73 4.81 27.00
N THR A 420 -5.99 5.21 27.20
CA THR A 420 -7.15 4.49 26.69
C THR A 420 -7.99 5.43 25.87
N GLU A 421 -8.23 5.08 24.61
CA GLU A 421 -8.98 5.87 23.64
C GLU A 421 -10.27 5.16 23.26
N ASN A 422 -11.36 5.92 23.09
CA ASN A 422 -12.60 5.42 22.51
C ASN A 422 -12.82 6.16 21.19
N MET A 423 -12.84 5.42 20.11
CA MET A 423 -12.94 5.94 18.74
C MET A 423 -14.21 5.40 18.08
N TRP A 424 -14.66 6.09 17.05
CA TRP A 424 -15.73 5.58 16.20
C TRP A 424 -15.55 6.01 14.75
N GLY A 425 -15.94 5.14 13.85
CA GLY A 425 -16.02 5.39 12.41
C GLY A 425 -17.40 5.04 11.89
N GLY A 426 -17.81 5.73 10.86
CA GLY A 426 -19.14 5.49 10.28
C GLY A 426 -19.16 5.82 8.80
N ARG A 427 -20.12 5.23 8.10
CA ARG A 427 -20.37 5.50 6.68
C ARG A 427 -21.86 5.49 6.41
N LEU A 428 -22.29 6.48 5.66
CA LEU A 428 -23.63 6.56 5.09
C LEU A 428 -23.45 6.74 3.58
N ALA A 429 -23.96 5.80 2.77
CA ALA A 429 -23.87 5.89 1.31
C ALA A 429 -25.23 5.64 0.67
N LEU A 430 -25.60 6.53 -0.22
CA LEU A 430 -26.81 6.41 -1.03
C LEU A 430 -26.41 6.06 -2.46
N LYS A 431 -26.89 4.92 -2.94
CA LYS A 431 -26.61 4.38 -4.26
C LYS A 431 -27.88 4.42 -5.11
N TYR A 432 -27.81 4.96 -6.32
CA TYR A 432 -28.90 5.02 -7.27
C TYR A 432 -28.53 4.37 -8.60
N MET A 433 -29.30 3.40 -9.03
CA MET A 433 -29.17 2.74 -10.34
C MET A 433 -30.00 3.50 -11.36
N PHE A 434 -29.36 4.28 -12.24
CA PHE A 434 -30.03 5.00 -13.34
C PHE A 434 -30.53 4.05 -14.41
N GLU A 435 -29.67 3.08 -14.75
CA GLU A 435 -29.91 1.99 -15.69
C GLU A 435 -29.16 0.74 -15.18
N ARG A 436 -29.33 -0.41 -15.82
CA ARG A 436 -28.70 -1.67 -15.40
C ARG A 436 -27.17 -1.55 -15.27
N ASN A 437 -26.54 -0.69 -16.08
CA ASN A 437 -25.09 -0.58 -16.20
C ASN A 437 -24.55 0.78 -15.73
N THR A 438 -25.40 1.62 -15.12
CA THR A 438 -24.98 2.95 -14.62
C THR A 438 -25.45 3.18 -13.19
N MET A 439 -24.52 3.31 -12.29
CA MET A 439 -24.72 3.59 -10.88
C MET A 439 -24.11 4.95 -10.51
N GLY A 440 -24.88 5.77 -9.81
CA GLY A 440 -24.38 6.96 -9.13
C GLY A 440 -24.46 6.77 -7.62
N TYR A 441 -23.55 7.41 -6.88
CA TYR A 441 -23.58 7.37 -5.43
C TYR A 441 -23.13 8.69 -4.81
N ILE A 442 -23.54 8.89 -3.57
CA ILE A 442 -22.99 9.90 -2.67
C ILE A 442 -22.78 9.23 -1.33
N SER A 443 -21.65 9.52 -0.68
CA SER A 443 -21.33 9.01 0.65
C SER A 443 -20.82 10.08 1.58
N LEU A 444 -21.09 9.89 2.87
CA LEU A 444 -20.50 10.62 4.00
C LEU A 444 -19.81 9.58 4.88
N SER A 445 -18.51 9.74 5.07
CA SER A 445 -17.69 8.81 5.84
C SER A 445 -16.94 9.54 6.96
N ARG A 446 -16.76 8.88 8.09
CA ARG A 446 -15.88 9.32 9.16
C ARG A 446 -14.81 8.27 9.42
N GLY A 447 -13.57 8.65 9.22
CA GLY A 447 -12.38 7.89 9.60
C GLY A 447 -11.76 8.40 10.90
N TYR A 448 -10.88 7.59 11.47
CA TYR A 448 -10.09 7.93 12.66
C TYR A 448 -8.76 7.20 12.62
N LYS A 449 -7.77 7.80 13.29
CA LYS A 449 -6.44 7.26 13.50
C LYS A 449 -6.09 7.44 14.97
N ALA A 450 -5.58 6.41 15.61
CA ALA A 450 -5.25 6.47 17.04
C ALA A 450 -4.05 7.39 17.30
N GLY A 451 -3.98 7.90 18.50
CA GLY A 451 -2.81 8.56 19.05
C GLY A 451 -1.61 7.62 19.16
N GLY A 452 -0.48 8.14 19.55
CA GLY A 452 0.75 7.36 19.65
C GLY A 452 1.87 8.07 20.37
N PHE A 453 3.07 7.54 20.20
CA PHE A 453 4.24 7.97 20.93
C PHE A 453 5.40 8.26 19.99
N ASN A 454 6.17 9.30 20.30
CA ASN A 454 7.42 9.61 19.66
C ASN A 454 8.55 8.86 20.36
N THR A 455 9.31 8.07 19.60
CA THR A 455 10.32 7.13 20.11
C THR A 455 11.73 7.70 20.05
N ASP A 456 11.92 9.00 20.28
CA ASP A 456 13.21 9.64 20.38
C ASP A 456 13.47 10.11 21.81
N GLY A 457 14.44 9.50 22.48
CA GLY A 457 14.77 9.77 23.88
C GLY A 457 15.25 11.21 24.16
N SER A 458 15.64 11.96 23.14
CA SER A 458 16.06 13.36 23.27
C SER A 458 14.92 14.38 23.25
N LEU A 459 13.68 13.94 22.98
CA LEU A 459 12.49 14.80 23.03
C LEU A 459 12.09 15.12 24.48
N ASP A 460 11.60 16.33 24.68
CA ASP A 460 10.98 16.74 25.92
C ASP A 460 9.71 15.90 26.19
N ALA A 461 9.38 15.63 27.44
CA ALA A 461 8.31 14.70 27.81
C ALA A 461 6.92 15.09 27.28
N ASP A 462 6.64 16.37 27.11
CA ASP A 462 5.40 16.90 26.56
C ASP A 462 5.25 16.72 25.05
N LEU A 463 6.33 16.38 24.33
CA LEU A 463 6.34 16.04 22.90
C LEU A 463 6.36 14.53 22.64
N ARG A 464 6.37 13.70 23.69
CA ARG A 464 6.49 12.24 23.56
C ARG A 464 5.18 11.54 23.24
N GLU A 465 4.04 12.15 23.51
CA GLU A 465 2.69 11.63 23.22
C GLU A 465 1.97 12.56 22.26
N PHE A 466 1.14 11.99 21.36
CA PHE A 466 0.26 12.72 20.47
C PHE A 466 -1.11 12.05 20.39
N ASP A 467 -2.15 12.87 20.17
CA ASP A 467 -3.56 12.47 20.19
C ASP A 467 -4.05 11.86 18.88
N SER A 468 -5.26 11.30 18.91
CA SER A 468 -5.99 10.77 17.74
C SER A 468 -6.27 11.85 16.70
N GLU A 469 -6.24 11.46 15.42
CA GLU A 469 -6.66 12.26 14.27
C GLU A 469 -8.01 11.78 13.72
N TYR A 470 -8.81 12.69 13.17
CA TYR A 470 -10.12 12.40 12.58
C TYR A 470 -10.23 12.99 11.18
N LEU A 471 -11.01 12.30 10.32
CA LEU A 471 -11.29 12.72 8.97
C LEU A 471 -12.78 12.56 8.68
N TRP A 472 -13.40 13.61 8.13
CA TRP A 472 -14.71 13.54 7.52
C TRP A 472 -14.59 13.66 6.01
N GLU A 473 -15.21 12.75 5.28
CA GLU A 473 -15.21 12.72 3.83
C GLU A 473 -16.63 12.81 3.28
N ILE A 474 -16.80 13.66 2.26
CA ILE A 474 -17.94 13.61 1.35
C ILE A 474 -17.40 13.18 -0.02
N GLU A 475 -17.93 12.09 -0.56
CA GLU A 475 -17.59 11.60 -1.89
C GLU A 475 -18.86 11.42 -2.72
N ALA A 476 -18.80 11.81 -4.00
CA ALA A 476 -19.84 11.51 -4.98
C ALA A 476 -19.20 10.90 -6.22
N GLY A 477 -19.81 9.86 -6.75
CA GLY A 477 -19.25 9.17 -7.90
C GLY A 477 -20.27 8.57 -8.85
N VAL A 478 -19.76 8.22 -10.02
CA VAL A 478 -20.51 7.53 -11.09
C VAL A 478 -19.67 6.38 -11.61
N LYS A 479 -20.31 5.22 -11.78
CA LYS A 479 -19.73 4.03 -12.40
C LYS A 479 -20.68 3.55 -13.51
N THR A 480 -20.15 3.41 -14.73
CA THR A 480 -20.96 3.06 -15.89
C THR A 480 -20.21 2.11 -16.82
N SER A 481 -20.95 1.18 -17.41
CA SER A 481 -20.55 0.37 -18.55
C SER A 481 -21.38 0.77 -19.75
N LEU A 482 -20.73 1.15 -20.83
CA LEU A 482 -21.32 1.64 -22.07
C LEU A 482 -20.91 0.77 -23.26
N MET A 483 -21.55 0.97 -24.42
CA MET A 483 -21.17 0.29 -25.67
C MET A 483 -21.16 -1.25 -25.54
N ASP A 484 -22.25 -1.83 -25.02
CA ASP A 484 -22.38 -3.27 -24.78
C ASP A 484 -21.23 -3.82 -23.87
N ASP A 485 -20.96 -3.09 -22.77
CA ASP A 485 -19.94 -3.38 -21.73
C ASP A 485 -18.49 -3.37 -22.23
N THR A 486 -18.21 -2.78 -23.39
CA THR A 486 -16.83 -2.59 -23.89
C THR A 486 -16.15 -1.35 -23.33
N LEU A 487 -16.87 -0.36 -22.80
CA LEU A 487 -16.33 0.85 -22.20
C LEU A 487 -16.78 0.99 -20.74
N GLN A 488 -15.86 0.88 -19.82
CA GLN A 488 -16.07 1.13 -18.39
C GLN A 488 -15.50 2.48 -17.99
N ILE A 489 -16.29 3.29 -17.30
CA ILE A 489 -15.88 4.59 -16.73
C ILE A 489 -16.26 4.60 -15.26
N ARG A 490 -15.31 4.98 -14.43
CA ARG A 490 -15.47 5.22 -13.00
C ARG A 490 -14.91 6.59 -12.67
N ALA A 491 -15.76 7.45 -12.13
CA ALA A 491 -15.37 8.81 -11.73
C ALA A 491 -15.87 9.11 -10.33
N ALA A 492 -15.04 9.78 -9.53
CA ALA A 492 -15.40 10.24 -8.20
C ALA A 492 -14.85 11.64 -7.96
N VAL A 493 -15.59 12.45 -7.21
CA VAL A 493 -15.13 13.71 -6.61
C VAL A 493 -15.25 13.58 -5.10
N PHE A 494 -14.28 14.10 -4.37
CA PHE A 494 -14.19 13.94 -2.92
C PHE A 494 -13.75 15.25 -2.26
N MET A 495 -14.07 15.37 -0.98
CA MET A 495 -13.59 16.41 -0.08
C MET A 495 -13.42 15.81 1.32
N ASP A 496 -12.20 15.88 1.83
CA ASP A 496 -11.75 15.40 3.13
C ASP A 496 -11.47 16.59 4.04
N ASP A 497 -12.13 16.67 5.20
CA ASP A 497 -11.87 17.63 6.29
C ASP A 497 -11.13 16.87 7.41
N ARG A 498 -9.86 17.24 7.65
CA ARG A 498 -8.97 16.62 8.62
C ARG A 498 -8.84 17.48 9.86
N ARG A 499 -9.05 16.85 11.02
CA ARG A 499 -9.01 17.50 12.33
C ARG A 499 -7.96 16.83 13.22
N ASP A 500 -7.29 17.64 14.03
CA ASP A 500 -6.20 17.19 14.91
C ASP A 500 -5.14 16.42 14.14
N GLN A 501 -4.79 16.93 12.96
CA GLN A 501 -3.91 16.27 12.01
C GLN A 501 -2.54 15.98 12.63
N GLN A 502 -2.13 14.73 12.59
CA GLN A 502 -0.81 14.28 13.02
C GLN A 502 0.23 14.66 11.96
N VAL A 503 0.99 15.72 12.23
CA VAL A 503 2.01 16.25 11.32
C VAL A 503 3.40 15.92 11.84
N LYS A 504 4.27 15.45 10.92
CA LYS A 504 5.68 15.28 11.22
C LYS A 504 6.37 16.63 11.26
N SER A 505 6.98 16.95 12.40
CA SER A 505 7.87 18.08 12.63
C SER A 505 9.29 17.63 12.99
N SER A 506 10.23 18.55 13.09
CA SER A 506 11.60 18.28 13.55
C SER A 506 12.11 19.46 14.36
N LEU A 507 12.57 19.18 15.57
CA LEU A 507 13.39 20.14 16.31
C LEU A 507 14.79 20.16 15.72
N VAL A 508 15.36 21.35 15.58
CA VAL A 508 16.73 21.55 15.09
C VAL A 508 17.57 22.08 16.25
N ARG A 509 18.55 21.30 16.68
CA ARG A 509 19.47 21.66 17.77
C ARG A 509 20.91 21.65 17.27
N MET A 510 21.75 22.42 17.88
CA MET A 510 23.18 22.40 17.59
C MET A 510 23.90 21.58 18.68
N ARG A 511 24.62 20.55 18.26
CA ARG A 511 25.44 19.73 19.16
C ARG A 511 26.69 20.49 19.65
N ALA A 512 27.27 20.03 20.73
CA ALA A 512 28.47 20.64 21.32
C ALA A 512 29.68 20.67 20.35
N ASN A 513 29.74 19.74 19.39
CA ASN A 513 30.76 19.68 18.35
C ASN A 513 30.47 20.60 17.14
N GLY A 514 29.36 21.36 17.16
CA GLY A 514 28.92 22.25 16.08
C GLY A 514 28.13 21.60 14.96
N SER A 515 27.91 20.27 14.98
CA SER A 515 27.02 19.62 14.03
C SER A 515 25.54 19.88 14.36
N THR A 516 24.69 19.77 13.37
CA THR A 516 23.22 19.92 13.53
C THR A 516 22.60 18.59 13.91
N GLU A 517 21.68 18.62 14.88
CA GLU A 517 20.84 17.50 15.26
C GLU A 517 19.41 17.77 14.80
N PHE A 518 18.78 16.77 14.17
CA PHE A 518 17.37 16.77 13.79
C PHE A 518 16.65 15.74 14.64
N ILE A 519 15.64 16.19 15.39
CA ILE A 519 14.84 15.32 16.25
C ILE A 519 13.44 15.35 15.67
N ASP A 520 13.09 14.30 14.95
CA ASP A 520 11.79 14.16 14.29
C ASP A 520 10.73 13.73 15.31
N TYR A 521 9.55 14.31 15.22
CA TYR A 521 8.39 13.94 16.05
C TYR A 521 7.07 14.19 15.32
N TYR A 522 6.00 13.54 15.78
CA TYR A 522 4.62 13.82 15.40
C TYR A 522 3.93 14.65 16.48
N GLY A 523 3.09 15.59 16.06
CA GLY A 523 2.22 16.37 16.94
C GLY A 523 0.91 16.70 16.24
N ASN A 524 -0.14 16.97 17.00
CA ASN A 524 -1.46 17.38 16.49
C ASN A 524 -1.47 18.90 16.24
N ALA A 525 -0.78 19.32 15.20
CA ALA A 525 -0.48 20.74 14.97
C ALA A 525 -1.35 21.40 13.89
N ALA A 526 -2.12 20.63 13.11
CA ALA A 526 -2.76 21.16 11.90
C ALA A 526 -4.22 20.73 11.72
N GLU A 527 -4.93 21.50 10.92
CA GLU A 527 -6.18 21.15 10.24
C GLU A 527 -5.94 21.32 8.74
N GLY A 528 -6.58 20.50 7.92
CA GLY A 528 -6.38 20.56 6.47
C GLY A 528 -7.54 20.00 5.67
N THR A 529 -7.66 20.51 4.44
CA THR A 529 -8.65 20.06 3.46
C THR A 529 -7.93 19.43 2.28
N ASN A 530 -8.36 18.20 1.90
CA ASN A 530 -7.91 17.53 0.71
C ASN A 530 -9.13 17.29 -0.19
N GLN A 531 -9.12 17.80 -1.42
CA GLN A 531 -10.24 17.67 -2.35
C GLN A 531 -9.73 17.33 -3.75
N GLY A 532 -10.57 16.68 -4.54
CA GLY A 532 -10.11 16.29 -5.86
C GLY A 532 -11.08 15.49 -6.71
N LEU A 533 -10.52 14.99 -7.81
CA LEU A 533 -11.22 14.17 -8.79
C LEU A 533 -10.38 12.93 -9.11
N GLU A 534 -11.05 11.81 -9.29
CA GLU A 534 -10.48 10.53 -9.72
C GLU A 534 -11.27 10.02 -10.91
N LEU A 535 -10.57 9.65 -11.98
CA LEU A 535 -11.16 9.08 -13.19
C LEU A 535 -10.39 7.82 -13.58
N GLU A 536 -11.12 6.74 -13.79
CA GLU A 536 -10.59 5.50 -14.37
C GLU A 536 -11.43 5.09 -15.55
N THR A 537 -10.79 4.83 -16.69
CA THR A 537 -11.44 4.42 -17.93
C THR A 537 -10.74 3.20 -18.48
N ASN A 538 -11.53 2.21 -18.90
CA ASN A 538 -11.07 1.02 -19.58
C ASN A 538 -11.98 0.77 -20.79
N TRP A 539 -11.42 0.75 -22.00
CA TRP A 539 -12.18 0.64 -23.25
C TRP A 539 -11.61 -0.45 -24.16
N GLN A 540 -12.37 -1.51 -24.33
CA GLN A 540 -12.12 -2.50 -25.38
C GLN A 540 -12.54 -1.92 -26.74
N ALA A 541 -11.67 -1.11 -27.35
CA ALA A 541 -11.99 -0.38 -28.57
C ALA A 541 -12.20 -1.28 -29.79
N THR A 542 -11.54 -2.43 -29.82
CA THR A 542 -11.74 -3.54 -30.77
C THR A 542 -11.45 -4.86 -30.05
N ASP A 543 -11.74 -6.00 -30.66
CA ASP A 543 -11.44 -7.33 -30.10
C ASP A 543 -9.96 -7.51 -29.71
N SER A 544 -9.05 -6.76 -30.30
CA SER A 544 -7.61 -6.86 -30.08
C SER A 544 -6.99 -5.64 -29.43
N VAL A 545 -7.72 -4.54 -29.22
CA VAL A 545 -7.17 -3.29 -28.69
C VAL A 545 -7.97 -2.83 -27.48
N ASN A 546 -7.31 -2.79 -26.36
CA ASN A 546 -7.80 -2.24 -25.11
C ASN A 546 -7.07 -0.92 -24.80
N LEU A 547 -7.82 0.16 -24.56
CA LEU A 547 -7.32 1.47 -24.16
C LEU A 547 -7.63 1.72 -22.70
N PHE A 548 -6.71 2.32 -21.95
CA PHE A 548 -6.96 2.71 -20.58
C PHE A 548 -6.48 4.13 -20.30
N ALA A 549 -7.18 4.81 -19.42
CA ALA A 549 -6.79 6.14 -18.95
C ALA A 549 -7.24 6.33 -17.49
N ASN A 550 -6.28 6.64 -16.62
CA ASN A 550 -6.48 6.96 -15.21
C ASN A 550 -5.95 8.36 -14.95
N LEU A 551 -6.73 9.18 -14.24
CA LEU A 551 -6.38 10.56 -13.90
C LEU A 551 -6.78 10.83 -12.45
N GLY A 552 -5.86 11.38 -11.67
CA GLY A 552 -6.10 11.98 -10.36
C GLY A 552 -5.81 13.47 -10.41
N ILE A 553 -6.68 14.29 -9.84
CA ILE A 553 -6.45 15.71 -9.57
C ILE A 553 -6.63 15.90 -8.08
N LEU A 554 -5.72 16.62 -7.44
CA LEU A 554 -5.68 16.78 -6.00
C LEU A 554 -5.32 18.23 -5.64
N ASP A 555 -6.09 18.80 -4.72
CA ASP A 555 -5.78 20.02 -4.00
C ASP A 555 -5.78 19.66 -2.50
N ALA A 556 -4.61 19.65 -1.88
CA ALA A 556 -4.40 19.24 -0.50
C ALA A 556 -3.63 20.33 0.24
N THR A 557 -4.32 21.09 1.06
CA THR A 557 -3.78 22.29 1.72
C THR A 557 -4.00 22.26 3.24
N PHE A 558 -3.19 23.01 3.97
CA PHE A 558 -3.42 23.27 5.37
C PHE A 558 -4.38 24.43 5.54
N ASP A 559 -5.48 24.23 6.27
CA ASP A 559 -6.40 25.32 6.66
C ASP A 559 -5.83 26.12 7.82
N ARG A 560 -5.22 25.40 8.78
CA ARG A 560 -4.55 25.98 9.94
C ARG A 560 -3.30 25.17 10.30
N TYR A 561 -2.14 25.79 10.18
CA TYR A 561 -0.89 25.19 10.63
C TYR A 561 0.13 26.27 10.97
N ILE A 562 0.62 26.22 12.20
CA ILE A 562 1.79 27.01 12.66
C ILE A 562 2.86 25.99 13.03
N ASN A 563 4.01 26.05 12.35
CA ASN A 563 5.11 25.12 12.60
C ASN A 563 5.86 25.43 13.90
N GLU A 564 6.82 24.61 14.26
CA GLU A 564 7.66 24.75 15.46
C GLU A 564 8.46 26.06 15.52
N ASN A 565 8.70 26.72 14.40
CA ASN A 565 9.38 28.02 14.31
C ASN A 565 8.42 29.22 14.44
N GLY A 566 7.12 28.96 14.61
CA GLY A 566 6.08 29.99 14.66
C GLY A 566 5.69 30.55 13.29
N GLU A 567 6.08 29.89 12.19
CA GLU A 567 5.70 30.29 10.83
C GLU A 567 4.28 29.82 10.52
N ASN A 568 3.50 30.73 9.92
CA ASN A 568 2.14 30.43 9.47
C ASN A 568 2.21 29.76 8.09
N LEU A 569 1.78 28.49 8.03
CA LEU A 569 1.74 27.66 6.83
C LEU A 569 0.31 27.43 6.30
N ASN A 570 -0.65 28.28 6.67
CA ASN A 570 -2.00 28.23 6.13
C ASN A 570 -1.98 28.40 4.60
N ASN A 571 -2.84 27.64 3.92
CA ASN A 571 -2.93 27.56 2.45
C ASN A 571 -1.67 27.01 1.75
N ARG A 572 -0.75 26.42 2.48
CA ARG A 572 0.36 25.70 1.88
C ARG A 572 -0.08 24.30 1.50
N ASP A 573 0.42 23.82 0.33
CA ASP A 573 0.23 22.42 -0.08
C ASP A 573 0.89 21.49 0.93
N GLN A 574 0.20 20.39 1.25
CA GLN A 574 0.72 19.30 2.09
C GLN A 574 1.82 18.55 1.33
N ALA A 575 2.79 18.01 2.06
CA ALA A 575 3.90 17.29 1.44
C ALA A 575 3.45 15.92 0.87
N HIS A 576 4.13 15.46 -0.19
CA HIS A 576 3.84 14.22 -0.92
C HIS A 576 2.41 14.16 -1.51
N ALA A 577 1.82 15.32 -1.80
CA ALA A 577 0.51 15.49 -2.41
C ALA A 577 0.65 16.14 -3.80
N PRO A 578 1.03 15.40 -4.85
CA PRO A 578 1.13 15.95 -6.21
C PRO A 578 -0.25 16.39 -6.70
N SER A 579 -0.34 17.55 -7.35
CA SER A 579 -1.61 18.14 -7.78
C SER A 579 -2.30 17.36 -8.90
N TYR A 580 -1.55 16.52 -9.63
CA TYR A 580 -2.12 15.54 -10.56
C TYR A 580 -1.28 14.27 -10.63
N THR A 581 -1.96 13.17 -10.97
CA THR A 581 -1.36 11.88 -11.38
C THR A 581 -2.07 11.39 -12.63
N TYR A 582 -1.36 10.75 -13.55
CA TYR A 582 -1.99 10.15 -14.72
C TYR A 582 -1.31 8.85 -15.16
N ASN A 583 -2.09 7.97 -15.76
CA ASN A 583 -1.61 6.78 -16.44
C ASN A 583 -2.52 6.49 -17.64
N LEU A 584 -1.98 6.54 -18.84
CA LEU A 584 -2.70 6.26 -20.08
C LEU A 584 -1.93 5.27 -20.93
N GLY A 585 -2.63 4.48 -21.71
CA GLY A 585 -1.97 3.53 -22.57
C GLY A 585 -2.91 2.60 -23.31
N PHE A 586 -2.31 1.58 -23.89
CA PHE A 586 -3.05 0.54 -24.57
C PHE A 586 -2.41 -0.83 -24.40
N ASN A 587 -3.25 -1.85 -24.46
CA ASN A 587 -2.87 -3.24 -24.63
C ASN A 587 -3.40 -3.72 -25.98
N THR A 588 -2.63 -4.50 -26.71
CA THR A 588 -3.08 -5.08 -27.97
C THR A 588 -2.57 -6.50 -28.13
N GLY A 589 -3.44 -7.35 -28.72
CA GLY A 589 -3.14 -8.73 -29.07
C GLY A 589 -3.26 -8.97 -30.58
N TRP A 590 -2.27 -9.64 -31.18
CA TRP A 590 -2.34 -10.12 -32.54
C TRP A 590 -1.77 -11.53 -32.63
N LYS A 591 -2.64 -12.49 -32.83
CA LYS A 591 -2.31 -13.92 -32.72
C LYS A 591 -1.68 -14.20 -31.34
N ASN A 592 -0.45 -14.67 -31.34
CA ASN A 592 0.32 -15.00 -30.12
C ASN A 592 1.11 -13.80 -29.53
N TRP A 593 1.06 -12.64 -30.18
CA TRP A 593 1.78 -11.45 -29.74
C TRP A 593 0.87 -10.56 -28.89
N HIS A 594 1.36 -10.14 -27.75
CA HIS A 594 0.70 -9.19 -26.85
C HIS A 594 1.64 -8.03 -26.58
N THR A 595 1.15 -6.82 -26.73
CA THR A 595 1.95 -5.61 -26.54
C THR A 595 1.21 -4.67 -25.57
N SER A 596 1.93 -4.11 -24.63
CA SER A 596 1.46 -3.07 -23.72
C SER A 596 2.35 -1.84 -23.83
N LEU A 597 1.74 -0.65 -23.84
CA LEU A 597 2.43 0.63 -23.77
C LEU A 597 1.70 1.52 -22.77
N SER A 598 2.43 2.15 -21.85
CA SER A 598 1.89 3.13 -20.92
C SER A 598 2.73 4.38 -20.84
N PHE A 599 2.03 5.51 -20.67
CA PHE A 599 2.56 6.82 -20.32
C PHE A 599 2.02 7.15 -18.93
N GLU A 600 2.89 7.46 -17.99
CA GLU A 600 2.51 7.73 -16.62
C GLU A 600 3.31 8.88 -16.04
N GLY A 601 2.68 9.62 -15.14
CA GLY A 601 3.36 10.74 -14.52
C GLY A 601 2.62 11.34 -13.35
N ARG A 602 3.30 12.27 -12.71
CA ARG A 602 2.79 13.07 -11.60
C ARG A 602 3.43 14.46 -11.57
N ASP A 603 2.74 15.37 -10.94
CA ASP A 603 3.27 16.72 -10.68
C ASP A 603 4.41 16.69 -9.65
N ASP A 604 5.09 17.83 -9.51
CA ASP A 604 5.98 18.06 -8.38
C ASP A 604 5.18 18.10 -7.05
N PHE A 605 5.87 17.83 -5.94
CA PHE A 605 5.31 17.94 -4.60
C PHE A 605 6.38 18.37 -3.59
N PHE A 606 5.97 18.97 -2.49
CA PHE A 606 6.89 19.26 -1.39
C PHE A 606 7.37 17.99 -0.71
N PHE A 607 8.67 17.85 -0.45
CA PHE A 607 9.22 16.72 0.30
C PHE A 607 8.88 16.75 1.79
N SER A 608 8.56 17.93 2.31
CA SER A 608 8.29 18.14 3.73
C SER A 608 7.30 19.29 3.94
N ASP A 609 6.55 19.24 5.03
CA ASP A 609 5.73 20.37 5.45
C ASP A 609 6.56 21.52 6.02
N ARG A 610 7.86 21.28 6.31
CA ARG A 610 8.75 22.24 6.97
C ARG A 610 9.58 23.12 6.03
N HIS A 611 10.03 22.60 4.89
CA HIS A 611 10.86 23.35 3.92
C HIS A 611 10.21 23.39 2.54
N SER A 612 10.69 24.30 1.67
CA SER A 612 10.09 24.59 0.36
C SER A 612 10.64 23.75 -0.80
N GLU A 613 11.53 22.79 -0.52
CA GLU A 613 12.09 21.93 -1.57
C GLU A 613 11.06 20.97 -2.12
N LYS A 614 11.02 20.86 -3.46
CA LYS A 614 10.07 20.04 -4.20
C LYS A 614 10.77 18.94 -4.98
N SER A 615 10.01 17.88 -5.25
CA SER A 615 10.39 16.85 -6.21
C SER A 615 10.36 17.39 -7.65
N ASP A 616 10.98 16.66 -8.57
CA ASP A 616 10.76 16.88 -10.00
C ASP A 616 9.39 16.31 -10.44
N LYS A 617 8.83 16.90 -11.51
CA LYS A 617 7.74 16.27 -12.26
C LYS A 617 8.24 14.97 -12.88
N MET A 618 7.42 13.96 -12.82
CA MET A 618 7.73 12.63 -13.35
C MET A 618 6.86 12.35 -14.57
N ASP A 619 7.50 11.97 -15.66
CA ASP A 619 6.85 11.50 -16.89
C ASP A 619 7.63 10.29 -17.39
N LEU A 620 7.03 9.10 -17.38
CA LEU A 620 7.67 7.83 -17.72
C LEU A 620 6.95 7.15 -18.88
N ILE A 621 7.72 6.41 -19.68
CA ILE A 621 7.21 5.53 -20.73
C ILE A 621 7.62 4.11 -20.38
N ASN A 622 6.63 3.20 -20.33
CA ASN A 622 6.85 1.78 -20.11
C ASN A 622 6.22 0.99 -21.26
N ALA A 623 6.87 -0.09 -21.65
CA ALA A 623 6.35 -0.97 -22.69
C ALA A 623 6.73 -2.42 -22.44
N SER A 624 5.89 -3.33 -22.95
CA SER A 624 6.23 -4.75 -23.01
C SER A 624 5.69 -5.38 -24.28
N ILE A 625 6.40 -6.40 -24.75
CA ILE A 625 5.96 -7.27 -25.83
C ILE A 625 6.15 -8.72 -25.41
N ALA A 626 5.08 -9.51 -25.48
CA ALA A 626 5.08 -10.91 -25.14
C ALA A 626 4.71 -11.78 -26.32
N TYR A 627 5.35 -12.93 -26.43
CA TYR A 627 4.93 -14.03 -27.30
C TYR A 627 4.45 -15.19 -26.47
N LYS A 628 3.17 -15.54 -26.60
CA LYS A 628 2.48 -16.55 -25.78
C LYS A 628 2.12 -17.77 -26.62
N GLN A 629 2.40 -18.95 -26.10
CA GLN A 629 1.96 -20.26 -26.57
C GLN A 629 1.14 -20.94 -25.45
N GLU A 630 0.60 -22.13 -25.71
CA GLU A 630 -0.24 -22.83 -24.73
C GLU A 630 0.45 -23.06 -23.39
N GLN A 631 1.73 -23.47 -23.40
CA GLN A 631 2.47 -23.83 -22.20
C GLN A 631 3.57 -22.86 -21.81
N TRP A 632 3.90 -21.87 -22.64
CA TRP A 632 4.98 -20.94 -22.33
C TRP A 632 4.77 -19.55 -22.89
N GLN A 633 5.37 -18.57 -22.23
CA GLN A 633 5.39 -17.20 -22.65
C GLN A 633 6.79 -16.62 -22.48
N ILE A 634 7.20 -15.80 -23.42
CA ILE A 634 8.41 -14.95 -23.29
C ILE A 634 7.95 -13.51 -23.44
N ARG A 635 8.34 -12.66 -22.49
CA ARG A 635 8.05 -11.22 -22.48
C ARG A 635 9.33 -10.43 -22.40
N LEU A 636 9.53 -9.50 -23.35
CA LEU A 636 10.50 -8.42 -23.25
C LEU A 636 9.79 -7.20 -22.68
N TRP A 637 10.35 -6.58 -21.64
CA TRP A 637 9.77 -5.43 -20.99
C TRP A 637 10.79 -4.31 -20.76
N GLY A 638 10.30 -3.09 -20.65
CA GLY A 638 11.11 -1.93 -20.29
C GLY A 638 10.30 -0.92 -19.50
N ARG A 639 10.89 -0.44 -18.41
CA ARG A 639 10.37 0.63 -17.55
C ARG A 639 11.25 1.85 -17.69
N ASN A 640 10.64 3.04 -17.55
CA ASN A 640 11.35 4.32 -17.71
C ASN A 640 12.21 4.35 -18.98
N LEU A 641 11.65 3.99 -20.13
CA LEU A 641 12.39 3.83 -21.42
C LEU A 641 13.13 5.09 -21.83
N THR A 642 12.65 6.26 -21.44
CA THR A 642 13.30 7.56 -21.70
C THR A 642 14.48 7.84 -20.79
N ASN A 643 14.74 7.00 -19.79
CA ASN A 643 15.76 7.17 -18.75
C ASN A 643 15.64 8.52 -18.01
N LYS A 644 14.40 8.92 -17.70
CA LYS A 644 14.13 10.15 -16.95
C LYS A 644 14.67 10.02 -15.53
N ASN A 645 15.48 10.97 -15.09
CA ASN A 645 15.76 11.12 -13.67
C ASN A 645 14.57 11.81 -12.98
N TYR A 646 14.12 11.24 -11.89
CA TYR A 646 13.07 11.80 -11.03
C TYR A 646 13.38 11.49 -9.56
N THR A 647 12.86 12.31 -8.68
CA THR A 647 13.17 12.25 -7.25
C THR A 647 11.98 11.68 -6.48
N ILE A 648 12.26 10.85 -5.47
CA ILE A 648 11.25 10.19 -4.62
C ILE A 648 11.34 10.63 -3.16
N ARG A 649 12.47 11.20 -2.74
CA ARG A 649 12.71 11.74 -1.41
C ARG A 649 13.68 12.89 -1.49
N GLY A 650 13.56 13.87 -0.56
CA GLY A 650 14.51 14.97 -0.47
C GLY A 650 14.55 15.60 0.90
N PHE A 651 15.71 16.15 1.24
CA PHE A 651 15.98 17.00 2.40
C PHE A 651 16.44 18.37 1.90
N GLY A 652 16.05 19.46 2.53
CA GLY A 652 16.33 20.79 2.00
C GLY A 652 16.69 21.85 3.05
N SER A 653 16.87 21.48 4.29
CA SER A 653 17.01 22.45 5.37
C SER A 653 18.38 22.47 6.05
N PHE A 654 19.39 21.84 5.47
CA PHE A 654 20.73 21.77 6.01
C PHE A 654 21.81 21.66 4.91
N GLY A 655 23.06 21.94 5.27
CA GLY A 655 24.23 21.66 4.46
C GLY A 655 25.02 20.48 5.05
N ASN A 656 25.40 19.53 4.20
CA ASN A 656 26.19 18.36 4.62
C ASN A 656 27.54 18.24 3.88
N ASP A 657 27.84 19.16 2.97
CA ASP A 657 29.05 19.11 2.16
C ASP A 657 30.13 20.06 2.70
N PRO A 658 31.24 19.55 3.26
CA PRO A 658 32.34 20.40 3.74
C PRO A 658 33.08 21.10 2.60
N ARG A 659 33.01 20.60 1.35
CA ARG A 659 33.68 21.16 0.19
C ARG A 659 33.13 22.54 -0.21
N ASP A 660 31.83 22.79 0.07
CA ASP A 660 31.15 24.07 -0.18
C ASP A 660 30.90 24.90 1.10
N GLY A 661 31.53 24.51 2.23
CA GLY A 661 31.36 25.17 3.50
C GLY A 661 30.05 24.91 4.19
N TYR A 662 29.43 23.73 3.95
CA TYR A 662 28.13 23.33 4.48
C TYR A 662 26.99 24.25 4.03
N THR A 663 27.05 24.71 2.79
CA THR A 663 25.98 25.51 2.20
C THR A 663 24.67 24.70 2.17
N THR A 664 23.60 25.28 2.71
CA THR A 664 22.26 24.66 2.68
C THR A 664 21.81 24.45 1.25
N ARG A 665 21.49 23.23 0.89
CA ARG A 665 20.97 22.83 -0.43
C ARG A 665 20.11 21.57 -0.33
N PRO A 666 19.27 21.24 -1.33
CA PRO A 666 18.54 19.98 -1.34
C PRO A 666 19.47 18.79 -1.60
N PHE A 667 19.22 17.70 -0.89
CA PHE A 667 19.80 16.38 -1.13
C PHE A 667 18.67 15.41 -1.44
N VAL A 668 18.83 14.60 -2.49
CA VAL A 668 17.71 13.82 -3.04
C VAL A 668 18.07 12.35 -3.25
N GLN A 669 17.04 11.51 -3.10
CA GLN A 669 17.04 10.12 -3.54
C GLN A 669 16.32 10.02 -4.89
N PHE A 670 16.95 9.36 -5.85
CA PHE A 670 16.36 9.13 -7.19
C PHE A 670 15.50 7.87 -7.21
N GLY A 671 14.45 7.93 -8.04
CA GLY A 671 13.68 6.76 -8.41
C GLY A 671 14.42 5.86 -9.41
N GLU A 672 13.78 4.76 -9.80
CA GLU A 672 14.35 3.74 -10.69
C GLU A 672 14.78 4.36 -12.06
N PRO A 673 16.00 4.11 -12.54
CA PRO A 673 16.42 4.50 -13.88
C PRO A 673 15.73 3.63 -14.93
N ARG A 674 16.12 3.75 -16.21
CA ARG A 674 15.64 2.82 -17.24
C ARG A 674 16.03 1.39 -16.87
N MET A 675 15.01 0.53 -16.85
CA MET A 675 15.15 -0.92 -16.69
C MET A 675 14.68 -1.62 -17.97
N ILE A 676 15.44 -2.58 -18.43
CA ILE A 676 15.06 -3.46 -19.55
C ILE A 676 15.35 -4.88 -19.10
N GLY A 677 14.39 -5.78 -19.35
CA GLY A 677 14.52 -7.18 -18.96
C GLY A 677 13.65 -8.10 -19.81
N ILE A 678 13.80 -9.38 -19.54
CA ILE A 678 13.09 -10.48 -20.17
C ILE A 678 12.53 -11.40 -19.10
N THR A 679 11.28 -11.81 -19.25
CA THR A 679 10.60 -12.80 -18.40
C THR A 679 10.23 -14.00 -19.26
N GLY A 680 10.43 -15.19 -18.73
CA GLY A 680 9.98 -16.44 -19.31
C GLY A 680 9.13 -17.21 -18.32
N ASP A 681 7.92 -17.61 -18.73
CA ASP A 681 6.99 -18.41 -17.93
C ASP A 681 6.74 -19.73 -18.64
N TYR A 682 6.69 -20.81 -17.89
CA TYR A 682 6.37 -22.16 -18.37
C TYR A 682 5.36 -22.83 -17.48
N GLN A 683 4.27 -23.33 -18.07
CA GLN A 683 3.20 -24.07 -17.40
C GLN A 683 3.27 -25.55 -17.77
N LEU A 684 3.33 -26.43 -16.73
CA LEU A 684 3.37 -27.88 -16.84
C LEU A 684 1.97 -28.47 -16.84
#